data_57fa3454cda54cdc3e35173afce26e8d
#
_entry.id   57fa3454cda54cdc3e35173afce26e8d
#
_cell.length_a   1.000
_cell.length_b   1.000
_cell.length_c   1.000
_cell.angle_alpha   90.00
_cell.angle_beta   90.00
_cell.angle_gamma   90.00
#
_symmetry.space_group_name_H-M   'P 1'
#
loop_
_entity.id
_entity.type
_entity.pdbx_description
1 polymer ?
#
loop_
_entity_poly.entity_id
_entity_poly.type
_entity_poly.pdbx_seq_one_letter_code
_entity_poly.pdbx_strand_id
1 'polypeptide(L)'
;TDLLASRHIGINEQDTTVMLRKIGVDSLDELIEKTIPANIRLKEPLALNAPLTEYEFGKHIAELAGKNKLYTTYIGMGWYNTITPAVIQRNVFENPVWYTSYTPYQTEVSQGRLEALMNFQTAICDLTAMPLANCSLLDEATAAAEAVSMMYALRSRAQQKAGANVVFVDENIFPQTLAVMTTRAVPQGIELRVGKYKEFEPSQEVFACVLQYPNSNGSVEDYTEFTEKAHAADCKVAVAADILSLALLTPPGEWGADIVFGTTQRLGTPMFYGGPSAGYFATRDEYKRNMPGRIIGWSKDKYGKLCYRMALQTREQHIKREKATSNICTAQALLATMAGFYAVYHGQEGITTIASRIHSITVFLDKQLKKFGYTQVNAQYFDTLRFELPEHVSAQQIRTIALSKEVNLRYFENGNVGFSIDETTDVAAANVLLSIFAIAAGKDYQKVDDIPEKSNIDKTVKRTTPFLTHEVFNKYHTETEMMRYIKRLDRKDISLAQSMISLGSCTMKLNAAAEMLPLSRPEFMGMHPLVPEDQAEGYRELINNLSEDLKIITGFAGVSLQPNSGAAGEYTGLRVIRAYLESIGQGHRNKILIPASAHGTNPASAIQAGFITVTCACDEQGNVDMDDLCAKAEENKEELAALMITCPSTHGIFETEIKDICHIIHACGAQVYMDGANMNAQVGLTNPGFIGADVCHLNLHKTFASPHGGGGPGVGPICVAEHLVPFLPGHGIFGNAQNQVSSAPFGSAGILPITYGYIRMMGTEGLTMATKIAILNANYLAACLKDTYGIVYRGANGFVGHEMILECRKVHEETGISENDIAKRLMDYGYHAPTLSFPVHGTLMIEPTESESLAELDNFVDVMLNIWQEIQEVKNGEADKDDNVLINAPHPEYEIVSDRWEHPYTREKAAYPIESVRENKFWINVARVDNTLGDRKLLPTRYGTFE
;
A
#
# COMPACT_ATOMS: atom_id res chain seq x y z
N THR A 1 -2.50 25.72 -23.66
CA THR A 1 -1.34 25.09 -23.00
C THR A 1 -1.42 25.06 -21.49
N ASP A 2 -2.44 25.64 -20.89
CA ASP A 2 -2.61 25.63 -19.44
C ASP A 2 -3.32 24.37 -18.94
N LEU A 3 -3.95 23.60 -19.82
CA LEU A 3 -4.60 22.34 -19.48
C LEU A 3 -3.58 21.22 -19.23
N LEU A 4 -3.83 20.43 -18.20
CA LEU A 4 -2.95 19.33 -17.83
C LEU A 4 -2.77 18.32 -18.96
N ALA A 5 -3.80 18.03 -19.75
CA ALA A 5 -3.73 17.08 -20.85
C ALA A 5 -2.54 17.32 -21.79
N SER A 6 -2.25 18.61 -22.15
CA SER A 6 -1.11 18.95 -23.00
C SER A 6 0.27 18.85 -22.35
N ARG A 7 0.33 18.61 -21.04
CA ARG A 7 1.57 18.47 -20.25
C ARG A 7 1.74 17.07 -19.66
N HIS A 8 0.64 16.32 -19.52
CA HIS A 8 0.65 14.95 -19.01
C HIS A 8 0.84 13.94 -20.15
N ILE A 9 0.15 14.12 -21.27
CA ILE A 9 0.23 13.24 -22.44
C ILE A 9 1.53 13.55 -23.19
N GLY A 10 2.41 12.55 -23.29
CA GLY A 10 3.74 12.70 -23.88
C GLY A 10 3.75 12.76 -25.42
N ILE A 11 2.67 12.35 -26.08
CA ILE A 11 2.55 12.23 -27.54
C ILE A 11 1.74 13.40 -28.10
N ASN A 12 2.28 14.11 -29.07
CA ASN A 12 1.60 15.19 -29.80
C ASN A 12 0.98 14.68 -31.12
N GLU A 13 0.33 15.57 -31.90
CA GLU A 13 -0.33 15.22 -33.17
C GLU A 13 0.66 14.74 -34.25
N GLN A 14 1.86 15.33 -34.32
CA GLN A 14 2.87 14.90 -35.26
C GLN A 14 3.40 13.52 -34.93
N ASP A 15 3.69 13.28 -33.66
CA ASP A 15 4.10 11.98 -33.14
C ASP A 15 3.02 10.93 -33.42
N THR A 16 1.76 11.25 -33.10
CA THR A 16 0.61 10.38 -33.40
C THR A 16 0.59 9.94 -34.85
N THR A 17 0.80 10.87 -35.80
CA THR A 17 0.82 10.57 -37.22
C THR A 17 1.95 9.59 -37.59
N VAL A 18 3.14 9.77 -37.02
CA VAL A 18 4.30 8.88 -37.25
C VAL A 18 4.00 7.49 -36.70
N MET A 19 3.47 7.41 -35.49
CA MET A 19 3.18 6.15 -34.80
C MET A 19 2.07 5.36 -35.52
N LEU A 20 0.97 6.01 -35.92
CA LEU A 20 -0.12 5.36 -36.67
C LEU A 20 0.36 4.76 -37.99
N ARG A 21 1.23 5.49 -38.72
CA ARG A 21 1.84 4.97 -39.95
C ARG A 21 2.70 3.72 -39.69
N LYS A 22 3.45 3.67 -38.58
CA LYS A 22 4.25 2.49 -38.19
C LYS A 22 3.35 1.31 -37.81
N ILE A 23 2.23 1.57 -37.15
CA ILE A 23 1.22 0.57 -36.78
C ILE A 23 0.48 0.04 -38.01
N GLY A 24 0.25 0.88 -39.03
CA GLY A 24 -0.46 0.54 -40.26
C GLY A 24 -1.98 0.82 -40.18
N VAL A 25 -2.37 1.90 -39.54
CA VAL A 25 -3.75 2.43 -39.47
C VAL A 25 -3.78 3.91 -39.86
N ASP A 26 -4.94 4.39 -40.35
CA ASP A 26 -5.08 5.74 -40.90
C ASP A 26 -5.38 6.80 -39.84
N SER A 27 -5.98 6.40 -38.70
CA SER A 27 -6.34 7.31 -37.62
C SER A 27 -6.32 6.66 -36.25
N LEU A 28 -6.25 7.50 -35.21
CA LEU A 28 -6.34 7.05 -33.82
C LEU A 28 -7.70 6.39 -33.52
N ASP A 29 -8.77 6.95 -34.10
CA ASP A 29 -10.12 6.37 -33.91
C ASP A 29 -10.23 4.99 -34.56
N GLU A 30 -9.63 4.77 -35.74
CA GLU A 30 -9.55 3.45 -36.37
C GLU A 30 -8.81 2.44 -35.48
N LEU A 31 -7.68 2.85 -34.86
CA LEU A 31 -6.96 1.98 -33.92
C LEU A 31 -7.87 1.57 -32.75
N ILE A 32 -8.57 2.54 -32.16
CA ILE A 32 -9.48 2.28 -31.03
C ILE A 32 -10.64 1.36 -31.46
N GLU A 33 -11.21 1.61 -32.63
CA GLU A 33 -12.30 0.79 -33.16
C GLU A 33 -11.90 -0.66 -33.43
N LYS A 34 -10.66 -0.87 -33.82
CA LYS A 34 -10.11 -2.21 -34.04
C LYS A 34 -9.64 -2.91 -32.76
N THR A 35 -9.36 -2.13 -31.71
CA THR A 35 -8.86 -2.65 -30.43
C THR A 35 -9.98 -3.01 -29.46
N ILE A 36 -10.97 -2.11 -29.29
CA ILE A 36 -12.07 -2.28 -28.35
C ILE A 36 -13.31 -2.85 -29.05
N PRO A 37 -13.90 -3.95 -28.54
CA PRO A 37 -15.11 -4.53 -29.12
C PRO A 37 -16.26 -3.51 -29.23
N ALA A 38 -16.96 -3.51 -30.36
CA ALA A 38 -17.98 -2.50 -30.67
C ALA A 38 -19.14 -2.46 -29.65
N ASN A 39 -19.50 -3.62 -29.07
CA ASN A 39 -20.61 -3.78 -28.13
C ASN A 39 -20.32 -3.20 -26.73
N ILE A 40 -19.05 -2.88 -26.42
CA ILE A 40 -18.64 -2.28 -25.13
C ILE A 40 -18.16 -0.84 -25.29
N ARG A 41 -18.11 -0.27 -26.49
CA ARG A 41 -17.70 1.14 -26.70
C ARG A 41 -18.80 2.10 -26.26
N LEU A 42 -18.43 3.08 -25.40
CA LEU A 42 -19.32 4.17 -25.04
C LEU A 42 -19.66 5.02 -26.26
N LYS A 43 -20.90 5.48 -26.36
CA LYS A 43 -21.37 6.32 -27.46
C LYS A 43 -21.33 7.81 -27.10
N GLU A 44 -21.49 8.12 -25.82
CA GLU A 44 -21.49 9.47 -25.30
C GLU A 44 -20.23 9.71 -24.46
N PRO A 45 -19.66 10.92 -24.48
CA PRO A 45 -18.55 11.27 -23.61
C PRO A 45 -18.93 11.23 -22.13
N LEU A 46 -17.93 11.09 -21.25
CA LEU A 46 -18.16 11.17 -19.81
C LEU A 46 -18.75 12.54 -19.42
N ALA A 47 -19.74 12.56 -18.54
CA ALA A 47 -20.38 13.79 -18.07
C ALA A 47 -19.61 14.43 -16.89
N LEU A 48 -18.30 14.56 -17.01
CA LEU A 48 -17.45 15.20 -16.01
C LEU A 48 -17.50 16.72 -16.14
N ASN A 49 -17.08 17.42 -15.09
CA ASN A 49 -16.93 18.87 -15.12
C ASN A 49 -15.85 19.30 -16.14
N ALA A 50 -15.95 20.53 -16.65
CA ALA A 50 -14.92 21.11 -17.50
C ALA A 50 -13.55 21.11 -16.80
N PRO A 51 -12.45 20.88 -17.55
CA PRO A 51 -11.12 20.80 -16.97
C PRO A 51 -10.69 22.17 -16.39
N LEU A 52 -10.02 22.13 -15.25
CA LEU A 52 -9.38 23.28 -14.64
C LEU A 52 -7.95 23.41 -15.16
N THR A 53 -7.50 24.63 -15.36
CA THR A 53 -6.08 24.93 -15.51
C THR A 53 -5.37 24.68 -14.19
N GLU A 54 -4.04 24.53 -14.20
CA GLU A 54 -3.24 24.38 -12.96
C GLU A 54 -3.49 25.54 -11.98
N TYR A 55 -3.61 26.77 -12.49
CA TYR A 55 -3.88 27.93 -11.66
C TYR A 55 -5.28 27.91 -11.04
N GLU A 56 -6.29 27.52 -11.79
CA GLU A 56 -7.66 27.38 -11.30
C GLU A 56 -7.77 26.24 -10.30
N PHE A 57 -7.10 25.11 -10.56
CA PHE A 57 -7.03 24.01 -9.60
C PHE A 57 -6.35 24.44 -8.30
N GLY A 58 -5.24 25.18 -8.39
CA GLY A 58 -4.57 25.73 -7.20
C GLY A 58 -5.48 26.59 -6.33
N LYS A 59 -6.35 27.42 -6.97
CA LYS A 59 -7.36 28.19 -6.25
C LYS A 59 -8.45 27.31 -5.65
N HIS A 60 -8.99 26.40 -6.45
CA HIS A 60 -10.07 25.50 -6.03
C HIS A 60 -9.64 24.62 -4.83
N ILE A 61 -8.47 24.04 -4.88
CA ILE A 61 -7.96 23.21 -3.78
C ILE A 61 -7.66 24.05 -2.52
N ALA A 62 -7.25 25.31 -2.68
CA ALA A 62 -7.08 26.23 -1.56
C ALA A 62 -8.42 26.62 -0.93
N GLU A 63 -9.47 26.78 -1.72
CA GLU A 63 -10.84 27.02 -1.22
C GLU A 63 -11.36 25.82 -0.44
N LEU A 64 -11.17 24.60 -0.96
CA LEU A 64 -11.53 23.38 -0.24
C LEU A 64 -10.74 23.24 1.08
N ALA A 65 -9.42 23.44 1.04
CA ALA A 65 -8.59 23.44 2.23
C ALA A 65 -9.09 24.44 3.28
N GLY A 66 -9.43 25.66 2.86
CA GLY A 66 -9.93 26.72 3.73
C GLY A 66 -11.28 26.44 4.41
N LYS A 67 -12.04 25.44 3.95
CA LYS A 67 -13.26 24.96 4.61
C LYS A 67 -12.97 24.04 5.80
N ASN A 68 -11.76 23.47 5.87
CA ASN A 68 -11.33 22.66 6.99
C ASN A 68 -10.96 23.56 8.17
N LYS A 69 -11.41 23.19 9.39
CA LYS A 69 -11.08 23.88 10.63
C LYS A 69 -10.02 23.06 11.38
N LEU A 70 -8.77 23.50 11.32
CA LEU A 70 -7.67 22.78 11.94
C LEU A 70 -7.57 23.14 13.42
N TYR A 71 -8.36 22.46 14.27
CA TYR A 71 -8.30 22.59 15.72
C TYR A 71 -7.20 21.72 16.31
N THR A 72 -6.62 22.16 17.43
CA THR A 72 -5.68 21.33 18.20
C THR A 72 -6.40 20.07 18.70
N THR A 73 -5.92 18.89 18.31
CA THR A 73 -6.67 17.65 18.54
C THR A 73 -5.92 16.72 19.47
N TYR A 74 -6.60 16.34 20.56
CA TYR A 74 -6.11 15.39 21.57
C TYR A 74 -7.01 14.14 21.65
N ILE A 75 -7.70 13.79 20.57
CA ILE A 75 -8.59 12.61 20.50
C ILE A 75 -7.78 11.32 20.65
N GLY A 76 -6.59 11.26 20.08
CA GLY A 76 -5.77 10.05 20.07
C GLY A 76 -6.36 8.92 19.25
N MET A 77 -6.55 7.75 19.85
CA MET A 77 -7.17 6.57 19.20
C MET A 77 -6.40 6.07 17.99
N GLY A 78 -5.07 6.14 17.99
CA GLY A 78 -4.21 5.67 16.93
C GLY A 78 -3.72 6.76 15.97
N TRP A 79 -4.17 8.02 16.12
CA TRP A 79 -3.68 9.17 15.36
C TRP A 79 -3.29 10.30 16.31
N TYR A 80 -2.08 10.79 16.14
CA TYR A 80 -1.48 11.79 16.99
C TYR A 80 -0.70 12.79 16.15
N ASN A 81 -0.70 14.06 16.54
CA ASN A 81 0.19 15.01 15.88
C ASN A 81 1.65 14.60 16.09
N THR A 82 2.42 14.75 15.04
CA THR A 82 3.86 14.46 15.03
C THR A 82 4.58 15.52 14.21
N ILE A 83 5.86 15.70 14.45
CA ILE A 83 6.68 16.64 13.71
C ILE A 83 7.45 15.87 12.63
N THR A 84 7.05 16.05 11.39
CA THR A 84 7.83 15.53 10.25
C THR A 84 9.09 16.39 10.11
N PRO A 85 10.31 15.84 10.28
CA PRO A 85 11.52 16.64 10.04
C PRO A 85 11.54 17.18 8.62
N ALA A 86 11.80 18.49 8.45
CA ALA A 86 11.77 19.16 7.14
C ALA A 86 12.70 18.49 6.12
N VAL A 87 13.83 17.97 6.56
CA VAL A 87 14.79 17.23 5.72
C VAL A 87 14.18 15.94 5.16
N ILE A 88 13.30 15.26 5.89
CA ILE A 88 12.59 14.07 5.42
C ILE A 88 11.44 14.48 4.52
N GLN A 89 10.64 15.47 4.91
CA GLN A 89 9.54 15.97 4.08
C GLN A 89 10.03 16.37 2.69
N ARG A 90 11.04 17.24 2.62
CA ARG A 90 11.56 17.78 1.36
C ARG A 90 12.29 16.74 0.50
N ASN A 91 13.09 15.87 1.11
CA ASN A 91 13.98 14.97 0.37
C ASN A 91 13.42 13.55 0.19
N VAL A 92 12.27 13.23 0.78
CA VAL A 92 11.59 11.93 0.62
C VAL A 92 10.16 12.12 0.17
N PHE A 93 9.30 12.72 1.01
CA PHE A 93 7.88 12.84 0.73
C PHE A 93 7.56 13.68 -0.51
N GLU A 94 8.26 14.81 -0.68
CA GLU A 94 8.12 15.72 -1.82
C GLU A 94 9.11 15.43 -2.97
N ASN A 95 9.93 14.38 -2.85
CA ASN A 95 10.96 14.06 -3.84
C ASN A 95 10.48 12.97 -4.82
N PRO A 96 10.34 13.27 -6.12
CA PRO A 96 9.85 12.31 -7.12
C PRO A 96 10.71 11.06 -7.25
N VAL A 97 12.00 11.09 -6.92
CA VAL A 97 12.84 9.89 -6.92
C VAL A 97 12.30 8.82 -5.94
N TRP A 98 11.74 9.24 -4.80
CA TRP A 98 11.17 8.34 -3.81
C TRP A 98 9.73 7.97 -4.09
N TYR A 99 8.88 8.93 -4.46
CA TYR A 99 7.46 8.63 -4.62
C TYR A 99 7.07 8.07 -6.01
N THR A 100 7.92 8.18 -7.03
CA THR A 100 7.64 7.61 -8.37
C THR A 100 8.29 6.26 -8.61
N SER A 101 8.96 5.68 -7.64
CA SER A 101 9.56 4.35 -7.74
C SER A 101 8.52 3.23 -7.52
N TYR A 102 8.83 2.03 -8.01
CA TYR A 102 7.99 0.85 -7.86
C TYR A 102 8.42 -0.02 -6.68
N THR A 103 7.63 -1.03 -6.35
CA THR A 103 8.01 -2.10 -5.42
C THR A 103 9.34 -2.72 -5.83
N PRO A 104 10.31 -2.92 -4.92
CA PRO A 104 11.68 -3.29 -5.25
C PRO A 104 11.86 -4.76 -5.67
N TYR A 105 11.03 -5.24 -6.61
CA TYR A 105 11.16 -6.58 -7.18
C TYR A 105 12.48 -6.77 -7.95
N GLN A 106 12.98 -5.70 -8.58
CA GLN A 106 14.26 -5.71 -9.27
C GLN A 106 15.34 -5.15 -8.36
N THR A 107 15.92 -6.06 -7.63
CA THR A 107 16.80 -5.83 -6.49
C THR A 107 18.00 -4.94 -6.83
N GLU A 108 18.65 -5.17 -7.98
CA GLU A 108 19.90 -4.51 -8.36
C GLU A 108 19.76 -3.01 -8.61
N VAL A 109 18.56 -2.56 -9.00
CA VAL A 109 18.22 -1.14 -9.24
C VAL A 109 17.33 -0.55 -8.15
N SER A 110 17.30 -1.17 -6.97
CA SER A 110 16.46 -0.79 -5.84
C SER A 110 17.20 -0.83 -4.50
N GLN A 111 18.53 -0.78 -4.50
CA GLN A 111 19.34 -0.95 -3.30
C GLN A 111 19.15 0.16 -2.27
N GLY A 112 18.82 1.38 -2.69
CA GLY A 112 18.54 2.50 -1.80
C GLY A 112 17.22 2.34 -1.04
N ARG A 113 16.12 2.00 -1.75
CA ARG A 113 14.81 1.72 -1.13
C ARG A 113 14.87 0.52 -0.21
N LEU A 114 15.56 -0.54 -0.62
CA LEU A 114 15.75 -1.75 0.19
C LEU A 114 16.53 -1.44 1.46
N GLU A 115 17.56 -0.59 1.40
CA GLU A 115 18.29 -0.11 2.59
C GLU A 115 17.39 0.71 3.52
N ALA A 116 16.58 1.61 2.99
CA ALA A 116 15.63 2.41 3.77
C ALA A 116 14.58 1.53 4.47
N LEU A 117 14.04 0.52 3.79
CA LEU A 117 13.09 -0.42 4.37
C LEU A 117 13.75 -1.35 5.40
N MET A 118 15.04 -1.69 5.22
CA MET A 118 15.81 -2.42 6.23
C MET A 118 16.00 -1.59 7.51
N ASN A 119 16.18 -0.25 7.39
CA ASN A 119 16.18 0.63 8.56
C ASN A 119 14.85 0.59 9.31
N PHE A 120 13.73 0.66 8.57
CA PHE A 120 12.40 0.52 9.16
C PHE A 120 12.22 -0.81 9.89
N GLN A 121 12.52 -1.95 9.25
CA GLN A 121 12.39 -3.26 9.88
C GLN A 121 13.25 -3.38 11.15
N THR A 122 14.48 -2.87 11.11
CA THR A 122 15.39 -2.88 12.26
C THR A 122 14.84 -2.04 13.41
N ALA A 123 14.32 -0.85 13.10
CA ALA A 123 13.72 0.01 14.12
C ALA A 123 12.49 -0.65 14.78
N ILE A 124 11.65 -1.31 14.00
CA ILE A 124 10.49 -2.05 14.55
C ILE A 124 10.95 -3.22 15.41
N CYS A 125 11.92 -4.03 14.94
CA CYS A 125 12.48 -5.13 15.73
C CYS A 125 13.02 -4.64 17.08
N ASP A 126 13.80 -3.56 17.07
CA ASP A 126 14.43 -3.01 18.27
C ASP A 126 13.39 -2.46 19.26
N LEU A 127 12.42 -1.66 18.77
CA LEU A 127 11.39 -1.07 19.61
C LEU A 127 10.48 -2.12 20.22
N THR A 128 10.08 -3.14 19.47
CA THR A 128 9.18 -4.20 19.92
C THR A 128 9.87 -5.35 20.66
N ALA A 129 11.22 -5.39 20.64
CA ALA A 129 12.03 -6.52 21.07
C ALA A 129 11.67 -7.85 20.38
N MET A 130 11.31 -7.79 19.10
CA MET A 130 11.00 -8.95 18.27
C MET A 130 12.12 -9.20 17.25
N PRO A 131 12.45 -10.47 16.93
CA PRO A 131 13.56 -10.78 16.04
C PRO A 131 13.29 -10.53 14.55
N LEU A 132 12.02 -10.38 14.16
CA LEU A 132 11.61 -10.27 12.78
C LEU A 132 10.45 -9.29 12.63
N ALA A 133 10.57 -8.35 11.68
CA ALA A 133 9.49 -7.48 11.24
C ALA A 133 9.37 -7.50 9.71
N ASN A 134 8.19 -7.16 9.20
CA ASN A 134 8.00 -6.89 7.77
C ASN A 134 8.30 -5.41 7.44
N CYS A 135 8.24 -5.07 6.16
CA CYS A 135 8.54 -3.69 5.73
C CYS A 135 7.30 -2.81 5.53
N SER A 136 6.15 -3.21 5.91
CA SER A 136 4.89 -2.51 6.24
C SER A 136 3.64 -3.32 5.92
N LEU A 137 2.57 -2.98 6.61
CA LEU A 137 1.18 -3.33 6.28
C LEU A 137 0.38 -2.04 6.01
N LEU A 138 -0.93 -2.18 5.78
CA LEU A 138 -1.77 -1.08 5.30
C LEU A 138 -2.13 -0.07 6.40
N ASP A 139 -2.42 -0.55 7.60
CA ASP A 139 -2.68 0.23 8.83
C ASP A 139 -2.71 -0.70 10.06
N GLU A 140 -3.00 -0.16 11.24
CA GLU A 140 -3.06 -0.95 12.48
C GLU A 140 -4.18 -2.00 12.47
N ALA A 141 -5.39 -1.61 12.09
CA ALA A 141 -6.53 -2.53 12.11
C ALA A 141 -6.37 -3.68 11.10
N THR A 142 -5.79 -3.39 9.93
CA THR A 142 -5.42 -4.43 8.95
C THR A 142 -4.33 -5.34 9.51
N ALA A 143 -3.34 -4.79 10.20
CA ALA A 143 -2.28 -5.58 10.85
C ALA A 143 -2.87 -6.52 11.92
N ALA A 144 -3.86 -6.06 12.70
CA ALA A 144 -4.60 -6.89 13.65
C ALA A 144 -5.31 -8.06 12.96
N ALA A 145 -6.00 -7.80 11.86
CA ALA A 145 -6.70 -8.83 11.09
C ALA A 145 -5.72 -9.86 10.50
N GLU A 146 -4.57 -9.41 10.00
CA GLU A 146 -3.49 -10.31 9.55
C GLU A 146 -2.91 -11.13 10.71
N ALA A 147 -2.79 -10.55 11.92
CA ALA A 147 -2.34 -11.29 13.11
C ALA A 147 -3.32 -12.44 13.46
N VAL A 148 -4.62 -12.18 13.44
CA VAL A 148 -5.65 -13.19 13.65
C VAL A 148 -5.54 -14.31 12.61
N SER A 149 -5.44 -13.97 11.34
CA SER A 149 -5.31 -14.94 10.25
C SER A 149 -4.03 -15.78 10.38
N MET A 150 -2.91 -15.15 10.75
CA MET A 150 -1.64 -15.84 10.96
C MET A 150 -1.70 -16.79 12.14
N MET A 151 -2.25 -16.37 13.29
CA MET A 151 -2.41 -17.22 14.47
C MET A 151 -3.34 -18.42 14.19
N TYR A 152 -4.40 -18.20 13.39
CA TYR A 152 -5.28 -19.28 12.95
C TYR A 152 -4.53 -20.33 12.10
N ALA A 153 -3.66 -19.89 11.20
CA ALA A 153 -2.82 -20.78 10.40
C ALA A 153 -1.76 -21.52 11.26
N LEU A 154 -1.31 -20.90 12.34
CA LEU A 154 -0.31 -21.45 13.27
C LEU A 154 -0.88 -22.36 14.36
N ARG A 155 -2.19 -22.67 14.33
CA ARG A 155 -2.80 -23.59 15.32
C ARG A 155 -2.08 -24.93 15.32
N SER A 156 -1.84 -25.44 16.53
CA SER A 156 -1.30 -26.79 16.71
C SER A 156 -2.24 -27.88 16.15
N ARG A 157 -1.70 -29.07 15.90
CA ARG A 157 -2.53 -30.21 15.46
C ARG A 157 -3.64 -30.54 16.43
N ALA A 158 -3.41 -30.35 17.74
CA ALA A 158 -4.39 -30.54 18.78
C ALA A 158 -5.54 -29.53 18.65
N GLN A 159 -5.22 -28.25 18.49
CA GLN A 159 -6.19 -27.17 18.29
C GLN A 159 -6.99 -27.36 17.01
N GLN A 160 -6.35 -27.73 15.90
CA GLN A 160 -7.05 -28.02 14.63
C GLN A 160 -8.03 -29.19 14.79
N LYS A 161 -7.61 -30.28 15.48
CA LYS A 161 -8.46 -31.45 15.74
C LYS A 161 -9.62 -31.13 16.67
N ALA A 162 -9.42 -30.24 17.63
CA ALA A 162 -10.45 -29.75 18.52
C ALA A 162 -11.42 -28.75 17.90
N GLY A 163 -11.12 -28.27 16.68
CA GLY A 163 -11.91 -27.23 16.01
C GLY A 163 -11.77 -25.85 16.65
N ALA A 164 -10.63 -25.56 17.30
CA ALA A 164 -10.38 -24.26 17.95
C ALA A 164 -10.50 -23.11 16.93
N ASN A 165 -11.49 -22.27 17.11
CA ASN A 165 -11.80 -21.16 16.20
C ASN A 165 -12.12 -19.84 16.92
N VAL A 166 -11.84 -19.74 18.21
CA VAL A 166 -12.11 -18.55 19.02
C VAL A 166 -10.82 -17.78 19.29
N VAL A 167 -10.89 -16.46 19.08
CA VAL A 167 -9.89 -15.50 19.53
C VAL A 167 -10.48 -14.70 20.68
N PHE A 168 -9.79 -14.67 21.81
CA PHE A 168 -10.11 -13.76 22.89
C PHE A 168 -9.56 -12.37 22.55
N VAL A 169 -10.39 -11.35 22.68
CA VAL A 169 -10.01 -9.95 22.44
C VAL A 169 -10.29 -9.13 23.69
N ASP A 170 -9.30 -8.39 24.19
CA ASP A 170 -9.52 -7.47 25.30
C ASP A 170 -10.53 -6.39 24.91
N GLU A 171 -11.51 -6.13 25.78
CA GLU A 171 -12.55 -5.09 25.58
C GLU A 171 -11.98 -3.69 25.36
N ASN A 172 -10.75 -3.46 25.79
CA ASN A 172 -10.05 -2.18 25.68
C ASN A 172 -9.17 -2.06 24.42
N ILE A 173 -9.46 -2.83 23.39
CA ILE A 173 -8.88 -2.58 22.05
C ILE A 173 -9.58 -1.37 21.37
N PHE A 174 -8.93 -0.74 20.41
CA PHE A 174 -9.59 0.31 19.61
C PHE A 174 -10.79 -0.27 18.84
N PRO A 175 -11.95 0.43 18.84
CA PRO A 175 -13.16 -0.08 18.19
C PRO A 175 -13.00 -0.25 16.68
N GLN A 176 -12.23 0.61 16.00
CA GLN A 176 -11.93 0.45 14.58
C GLN A 176 -11.08 -0.81 14.31
N THR A 177 -10.19 -1.18 15.21
CA THR A 177 -9.37 -2.40 15.10
C THR A 177 -10.25 -3.64 15.26
N LEU A 178 -11.14 -3.65 16.27
CA LEU A 178 -12.10 -4.73 16.47
C LEU A 178 -13.02 -4.91 15.24
N ALA A 179 -13.50 -3.81 14.67
CA ALA A 179 -14.38 -3.85 13.51
C ALA A 179 -13.72 -4.51 12.29
N VAL A 180 -12.49 -4.15 11.96
CA VAL A 180 -11.75 -4.75 10.84
C VAL A 180 -11.41 -6.21 11.12
N MET A 181 -10.98 -6.54 12.34
CA MET A 181 -10.77 -7.95 12.74
C MET A 181 -12.06 -8.77 12.54
N THR A 182 -13.22 -8.23 12.92
CA THR A 182 -14.52 -8.89 12.74
C THR A 182 -14.82 -9.13 11.26
N THR A 183 -14.64 -8.13 10.40
CA THR A 183 -14.83 -8.25 8.95
C THR A 183 -13.98 -9.38 8.35
N ARG A 184 -12.75 -9.55 8.83
CA ARG A 184 -11.80 -10.57 8.34
C ARG A 184 -12.01 -11.96 9.00
N ALA A 185 -12.43 -12.02 10.24
CA ALA A 185 -12.60 -13.26 11.01
C ALA A 185 -13.85 -14.03 10.61
N VAL A 186 -14.99 -13.33 10.48
CA VAL A 186 -16.29 -13.96 10.22
C VAL A 186 -16.31 -14.86 8.99
N PRO A 187 -15.78 -14.45 7.80
CA PRO A 187 -15.77 -15.32 6.63
C PRO A 187 -14.92 -16.58 6.79
N GLN A 188 -13.98 -16.57 7.72
CA GLN A 188 -13.10 -17.71 8.02
C GLN A 188 -13.67 -18.63 9.11
N GLY A 189 -14.88 -18.34 9.60
CA GLY A 189 -15.48 -19.08 10.71
C GLY A 189 -14.79 -18.86 12.06
N ILE A 190 -14.08 -17.76 12.22
CA ILE A 190 -13.40 -17.37 13.45
C ILE A 190 -14.34 -16.51 14.29
N GLU A 191 -14.53 -16.88 15.55
CA GLU A 191 -15.27 -16.11 16.55
C GLU A 191 -14.34 -15.17 17.30
N LEU A 192 -14.69 -13.90 17.40
CA LEU A 192 -14.03 -12.94 18.30
C LEU A 192 -14.82 -12.82 19.60
N ARG A 193 -14.25 -13.30 20.70
CA ARG A 193 -14.83 -13.24 22.04
C ARG A 193 -14.23 -12.09 22.81
N VAL A 194 -14.99 -10.99 22.91
CA VAL A 194 -14.57 -9.77 23.60
C VAL A 194 -14.84 -9.88 25.10
N GLY A 195 -13.86 -9.54 25.93
CA GLY A 195 -13.97 -9.59 27.38
C GLY A 195 -12.80 -8.90 28.08
N LYS A 196 -12.84 -8.88 29.41
CA LYS A 196 -11.77 -8.33 30.23
C LYS A 196 -10.61 -9.32 30.35
N TYR A 197 -9.40 -8.87 30.04
CA TYR A 197 -8.23 -9.77 30.11
C TYR A 197 -8.02 -10.38 31.50
N LYS A 198 -8.37 -9.69 32.58
CA LYS A 198 -8.29 -10.20 33.97
C LYS A 198 -9.27 -11.36 34.26
N GLU A 199 -10.34 -11.45 33.49
CA GLU A 199 -11.38 -12.48 33.60
C GLU A 199 -11.18 -13.61 32.57
N PHE A 200 -10.11 -13.55 31.78
CA PHE A 200 -9.83 -14.54 30.75
C PHE A 200 -9.56 -15.92 31.36
N GLU A 201 -10.32 -16.91 30.90
CA GLU A 201 -10.09 -18.31 31.22
C GLU A 201 -9.84 -19.09 29.91
N PRO A 202 -8.66 -19.73 29.78
CA PRO A 202 -8.35 -20.55 28.63
C PRO A 202 -9.34 -21.69 28.43
N SER A 203 -9.70 -21.98 27.18
CA SER A 203 -10.49 -23.17 26.83
C SER A 203 -9.94 -23.81 25.55
N GLN A 204 -10.38 -25.04 25.24
CA GLN A 204 -9.96 -25.76 24.04
C GLN A 204 -10.40 -25.07 22.72
N GLU A 205 -11.38 -24.18 22.79
CA GLU A 205 -11.90 -23.44 21.65
C GLU A 205 -11.02 -22.23 21.29
N VAL A 206 -10.30 -21.67 22.29
CA VAL A 206 -9.49 -20.46 22.15
C VAL A 206 -8.10 -20.81 21.66
N PHE A 207 -7.72 -20.32 20.49
CA PHE A 207 -6.39 -20.54 19.94
C PHE A 207 -5.45 -19.34 20.08
N ALA A 208 -6.00 -18.14 20.30
CA ALA A 208 -5.23 -16.90 20.36
C ALA A 208 -5.93 -15.82 21.20
N CYS A 209 -5.13 -14.84 21.61
CA CYS A 209 -5.55 -13.66 22.35
C CYS A 209 -5.01 -12.40 21.67
N VAL A 210 -5.78 -11.31 21.70
CA VAL A 210 -5.37 -9.99 21.20
C VAL A 210 -5.53 -8.95 22.30
N LEU A 211 -4.45 -8.22 22.57
CA LEU A 211 -4.35 -7.17 23.59
C LEU A 211 -3.95 -5.84 22.94
N GLN A 212 -4.11 -4.74 23.68
CA GLN A 212 -3.58 -3.42 23.26
C GLN A 212 -2.75 -2.79 24.39
N TYR A 213 -1.62 -2.15 24.00
CA TYR A 213 -0.60 -1.65 24.94
C TYR A 213 0.02 -0.33 24.45
N PRO A 214 -0.21 0.83 25.14
CA PRO A 214 -1.28 1.04 26.11
C PRO A 214 -2.66 0.75 25.53
N ASN A 215 -3.64 0.44 26.39
CA ASN A 215 -4.98 0.12 25.92
C ASN A 215 -5.78 1.37 25.47
N SER A 216 -6.95 1.20 24.91
CA SER A 216 -7.75 2.29 24.34
C SER A 216 -8.17 3.36 25.37
N ASN A 217 -8.12 3.06 26.64
CA ASN A 217 -8.37 4.02 27.73
C ASN A 217 -7.10 4.75 28.18
N GLY A 218 -5.95 4.38 27.63
CA GLY A 218 -4.62 4.90 28.00
C GLY A 218 -3.96 4.14 29.15
N SER A 219 -4.56 3.08 29.68
CA SER A 219 -3.97 2.28 30.76
C SER A 219 -2.78 1.46 30.25
N VAL A 220 -1.70 1.47 31.03
CA VAL A 220 -0.56 0.59 30.86
C VAL A 220 -0.69 -0.56 31.84
N GLU A 221 -0.85 -1.77 31.33
CA GLU A 221 -1.03 -2.98 32.14
C GLU A 221 0.22 -3.87 32.02
N ASP A 222 0.52 -4.63 33.10
CA ASP A 222 1.51 -5.71 33.03
C ASP A 222 0.83 -6.98 32.54
N TYR A 223 1.11 -7.39 31.32
CA TYR A 223 0.52 -8.57 30.69
C TYR A 223 1.36 -9.84 30.84
N THR A 224 2.41 -9.85 31.66
CA THR A 224 3.32 -10.99 31.81
C THR A 224 2.58 -12.25 32.27
N GLU A 225 1.86 -12.18 33.39
CA GLU A 225 1.08 -13.34 33.91
C GLU A 225 -0.01 -13.80 32.93
N PHE A 226 -0.68 -12.86 32.26
CA PHE A 226 -1.67 -13.17 31.24
C PHE A 226 -1.07 -13.98 30.10
N THR A 227 0.09 -13.55 29.61
CA THR A 227 0.79 -14.21 28.49
C THR A 227 1.27 -15.60 28.88
N GLU A 228 1.81 -15.78 30.10
CA GLU A 228 2.18 -17.09 30.61
C GLU A 228 0.97 -18.02 30.73
N LYS A 229 -0.16 -17.52 31.22
CA LYS A 229 -1.43 -18.29 31.33
C LYS A 229 -1.95 -18.70 29.94
N ALA A 230 -1.91 -17.79 28.98
CA ALA A 230 -2.32 -18.07 27.60
C ALA A 230 -1.42 -19.13 26.94
N HIS A 231 -0.09 -18.98 27.06
CA HIS A 231 0.87 -19.96 26.53
C HIS A 231 0.75 -21.34 27.18
N ALA A 232 0.50 -21.40 28.46
CA ALA A 232 0.27 -22.69 29.17
C ALA A 232 -0.92 -23.46 28.59
N ALA A 233 -1.86 -22.77 27.94
CA ALA A 233 -3.01 -23.33 27.26
C ALA A 233 -2.85 -23.41 25.72
N ASP A 234 -1.65 -23.30 25.21
CA ASP A 234 -1.32 -23.29 23.75
C ASP A 234 -1.97 -22.12 22.99
N CYS A 235 -2.37 -21.05 23.68
CA CYS A 235 -2.91 -19.84 23.05
C CYS A 235 -1.78 -18.86 22.71
N LYS A 236 -1.74 -18.37 21.47
CA LYS A 236 -0.79 -17.32 21.04
C LYS A 236 -1.31 -15.95 21.45
N VAL A 237 -0.39 -15.02 21.69
CA VAL A 237 -0.70 -13.65 22.11
C VAL A 237 -0.18 -12.63 21.08
N ALA A 238 -1.12 -11.86 20.53
CA ALA A 238 -0.82 -10.72 19.66
C ALA A 238 -1.14 -9.40 20.40
N VAL A 239 -0.30 -8.39 20.21
CA VAL A 239 -0.37 -7.12 20.94
C VAL A 239 -0.36 -5.96 19.96
N ALA A 240 -1.42 -5.15 19.98
CA ALA A 240 -1.42 -3.84 19.36
C ALA A 240 -0.64 -2.87 20.26
N ALA A 241 0.51 -2.39 19.83
CA ALA A 241 1.34 -1.52 20.65
C ALA A 241 1.56 -0.14 20.01
N ASP A 242 1.48 0.90 20.84
CA ASP A 242 1.92 2.23 20.43
C ASP A 242 3.44 2.26 20.33
N ILE A 243 3.96 2.44 19.12
CA ILE A 243 5.39 2.30 18.86
C ILE A 243 6.26 3.33 19.61
N LEU A 244 5.76 4.55 19.84
CA LEU A 244 6.50 5.58 20.55
C LEU A 244 6.56 5.29 22.06
N SER A 245 5.50 4.73 22.64
CA SER A 245 5.45 4.36 24.06
C SER A 245 6.54 3.33 24.41
N LEU A 246 6.93 2.48 23.45
CA LEU A 246 7.95 1.45 23.62
C LEU A 246 9.36 2.00 23.80
N ALA A 247 9.57 3.29 23.63
CA ALA A 247 10.81 3.96 24.06
C ALA A 247 10.95 4.00 25.59
N LEU A 248 9.83 3.99 26.32
CA LEU A 248 9.79 4.09 27.79
C LEU A 248 9.21 2.85 28.47
N LEU A 249 8.36 2.10 27.78
CA LEU A 249 7.66 0.94 28.32
C LEU A 249 8.34 -0.36 27.89
N THR A 250 8.29 -1.38 28.76
CA THR A 250 8.80 -2.72 28.45
C THR A 250 8.15 -3.25 27.16
N PRO A 251 8.92 -3.57 26.13
CA PRO A 251 8.35 -3.98 24.85
C PRO A 251 7.71 -5.37 24.94
N PRO A 252 6.63 -5.63 24.18
CA PRO A 252 5.89 -6.88 24.24
C PRO A 252 6.71 -8.15 23.95
N GLY A 253 7.76 -8.05 23.15
CA GLY A 253 8.68 -9.17 22.89
C GLY A 253 9.38 -9.69 24.15
N GLU A 254 9.64 -8.83 25.13
CA GLU A 254 10.34 -9.19 26.38
C GLU A 254 9.46 -9.98 27.35
N TRP A 255 8.14 -9.74 27.34
CA TRP A 255 7.21 -10.50 28.18
C TRP A 255 6.45 -11.58 27.38
N GLY A 256 6.97 -11.94 26.21
CA GLY A 256 6.61 -13.19 25.53
C GLY A 256 5.53 -13.10 24.45
N ALA A 257 5.14 -11.90 23.99
CA ALA A 257 4.22 -11.77 22.86
C ALA A 257 4.69 -12.58 21.63
N ASP A 258 3.76 -13.19 20.92
CA ASP A 258 4.05 -13.92 19.69
C ASP A 258 4.05 -13.01 18.47
N ILE A 259 3.19 -11.99 18.50
CA ILE A 259 3.06 -10.97 17.45
C ILE A 259 2.92 -9.60 18.12
N VAL A 260 3.61 -8.61 17.58
CA VAL A 260 3.44 -7.20 17.95
C VAL A 260 3.13 -6.41 16.68
N PHE A 261 2.05 -5.67 16.67
CA PHE A 261 1.61 -4.89 15.52
C PHE A 261 1.11 -3.50 15.96
N GLY A 262 0.94 -2.61 15.01
CA GLY A 262 0.45 -1.25 15.25
C GLY A 262 0.65 -0.35 14.05
N THR A 263 0.67 0.95 14.29
CA THR A 263 0.98 1.97 13.29
C THR A 263 2.28 2.71 13.62
N THR A 264 3.02 3.11 12.60
CA THR A 264 4.19 4.00 12.75
C THR A 264 3.86 5.47 12.49
N GLN A 265 2.58 5.84 12.52
CA GLN A 265 2.12 7.21 12.26
C GLN A 265 2.85 8.24 13.16
N ARG A 266 3.10 7.91 14.43
CA ARG A 266 3.82 8.75 15.39
C ARG A 266 5.31 8.98 15.08
N LEU A 267 5.87 8.24 14.13
CA LEU A 267 7.25 8.42 13.67
C LEU A 267 7.31 9.36 12.46
N GLY A 268 6.81 10.58 12.62
CA GLY A 268 6.93 11.66 11.64
C GLY A 268 5.96 11.59 10.45
N THR A 269 4.91 10.78 10.50
CA THR A 269 3.87 10.76 9.45
C THR A 269 2.68 11.63 9.86
N PRO A 270 2.27 12.63 9.08
CA PRO A 270 1.07 13.42 9.37
C PRO A 270 -0.19 12.57 9.49
N MET A 271 -1.22 13.09 10.16
CA MET A 271 -2.48 12.35 10.37
C MET A 271 -3.30 12.16 9.09
N PHE A 272 -3.24 13.06 8.13
CA PHE A 272 -3.83 12.97 6.79
C PHE A 272 -5.31 12.53 6.78
N TYR A 273 -6.10 12.99 7.74
CA TYR A 273 -7.51 12.58 7.89
C TYR A 273 -7.68 11.04 7.99
N GLY A 274 -6.67 10.37 8.54
CA GLY A 274 -6.68 8.94 8.83
C GLY A 274 -5.62 8.11 8.11
N GLY A 275 -5.02 8.61 7.06
CA GLY A 275 -3.97 7.92 6.32
C GLY A 275 -3.58 8.62 5.02
N PRO A 276 -2.52 8.13 4.36
CA PRO A 276 -1.82 6.84 4.59
C PRO A 276 -0.87 6.87 5.80
N SER A 277 -0.70 5.72 6.43
CA SER A 277 0.34 5.48 7.45
C SER A 277 0.82 4.03 7.39
N ALA A 278 2.09 3.78 7.69
CA ALA A 278 2.60 2.42 7.66
C ALA A 278 2.17 1.65 8.91
N GLY A 279 1.37 0.60 8.72
CA GLY A 279 1.18 -0.43 9.73
C GLY A 279 2.47 -1.23 9.90
N TYR A 280 2.85 -1.59 11.11
CA TYR A 280 3.98 -2.48 11.35
C TYR A 280 3.50 -3.84 11.91
N PHE A 281 4.34 -4.84 11.69
CA PHE A 281 4.07 -6.20 12.12
C PHE A 281 5.39 -6.90 12.44
N ALA A 282 5.53 -7.37 13.66
CA ALA A 282 6.72 -8.06 14.13
C ALA A 282 6.34 -9.38 14.79
N THR A 283 7.19 -10.39 14.66
CA THR A 283 6.91 -11.73 15.16
C THR A 283 8.20 -12.49 15.48
N ARG A 284 8.06 -13.72 15.98
CA ARG A 284 9.15 -14.65 16.26
C ARG A 284 9.73 -15.25 14.99
N ASP A 285 11.02 -15.57 14.98
CA ASP A 285 11.68 -16.15 13.81
C ASP A 285 11.05 -17.47 13.34
N GLU A 286 10.56 -18.28 14.26
CA GLU A 286 9.90 -19.55 13.95
C GLU A 286 8.64 -19.40 13.09
N TYR A 287 8.01 -18.23 13.09
CA TYR A 287 6.79 -17.93 12.33
C TYR A 287 7.03 -17.23 10.98
N LYS A 288 8.28 -17.01 10.60
CA LYS A 288 8.64 -16.24 9.39
C LYS A 288 7.96 -16.68 8.10
N ARG A 289 7.62 -17.97 7.99
CA ARG A 289 6.95 -18.52 6.79
C ARG A 289 5.45 -18.24 6.73
N ASN A 290 4.86 -17.82 7.83
CA ASN A 290 3.43 -17.46 7.94
C ASN A 290 3.21 -15.95 8.04
N MET A 291 4.29 -15.17 8.12
CA MET A 291 4.22 -13.72 8.26
C MET A 291 3.60 -13.07 7.03
N PRO A 292 2.64 -12.15 7.18
CA PRO A 292 2.09 -11.37 6.06
C PRO A 292 3.07 -10.27 5.61
N GLY A 293 2.87 -9.77 4.40
CA GLY A 293 3.64 -8.66 3.85
C GLY A 293 5.07 -9.03 3.44
N ARG A 294 5.81 -8.04 2.97
CA ARG A 294 7.15 -8.19 2.43
C ARG A 294 8.19 -8.14 3.54
N ILE A 295 9.26 -8.90 3.37
CA ILE A 295 10.42 -8.91 4.26
C ILE A 295 11.64 -8.56 3.43
N ILE A 296 12.44 -7.60 3.90
CA ILE A 296 13.76 -7.30 3.34
C ILE A 296 14.80 -8.11 4.09
N GLY A 297 15.77 -8.64 3.36
CA GLY A 297 16.89 -9.39 3.92
C GLY A 297 18.20 -9.07 3.22
N TRP A 298 19.29 -9.45 3.85
CA TRP A 298 20.62 -9.42 3.27
C TRP A 298 20.83 -10.59 2.29
N SER A 299 21.66 -10.37 1.30
CA SER A 299 22.27 -11.39 0.44
C SER A 299 23.65 -10.95 -0.02
N LYS A 300 24.22 -11.69 -0.94
CA LYS A 300 25.44 -11.33 -1.67
C LYS A 300 25.16 -11.33 -3.16
N ASP A 301 25.86 -10.47 -3.87
CA ASP A 301 25.85 -10.52 -5.32
C ASP A 301 26.84 -11.58 -5.85
N LYS A 302 26.87 -11.77 -7.16
CA LYS A 302 27.73 -12.72 -7.87
C LYS A 302 29.21 -12.66 -7.44
N TYR A 303 29.70 -11.49 -7.03
CA TYR A 303 31.09 -11.26 -6.64
C TYR A 303 31.29 -11.25 -5.11
N GLY A 304 30.26 -11.56 -4.33
CA GLY A 304 30.30 -11.64 -2.89
C GLY A 304 30.08 -10.32 -2.15
N LYS A 305 29.76 -9.23 -2.87
CA LYS A 305 29.41 -7.95 -2.24
C LYS A 305 28.07 -8.07 -1.54
N LEU A 306 27.98 -7.55 -0.31
CA LEU A 306 26.76 -7.51 0.45
C LEU A 306 25.71 -6.61 -0.23
N CYS A 307 24.48 -7.08 -0.28
CA CYS A 307 23.37 -6.37 -0.87
C CYS A 307 22.07 -6.72 -0.16
N TYR A 308 21.03 -5.92 -0.43
CA TYR A 308 19.68 -6.15 0.09
C TYR A 308 18.80 -6.79 -0.98
N ARG A 309 17.75 -7.50 -0.54
CA ARG A 309 16.71 -8.05 -1.42
C ARG A 309 15.40 -8.26 -0.68
N MET A 310 14.30 -8.41 -1.41
CA MET A 310 13.07 -8.96 -0.85
C MET A 310 13.24 -10.45 -0.63
N ALA A 311 13.01 -10.90 0.61
CA ALA A 311 13.22 -12.28 1.04
C ALA A 311 11.91 -13.06 1.13
N LEU A 312 11.99 -14.40 1.00
CA LEU A 312 10.87 -15.32 1.16
C LEU A 312 9.63 -14.97 0.31
N GLN A 313 9.82 -14.48 -0.92
CA GLN A 313 8.74 -14.07 -1.82
C GLN A 313 7.77 -15.23 -2.17
N THR A 314 8.20 -16.47 -1.99
CA THR A 314 7.35 -17.65 -2.20
C THR A 314 6.11 -17.73 -1.29
N ARG A 315 5.99 -16.85 -0.27
CA ARG A 315 4.79 -16.72 0.57
C ARG A 315 3.73 -15.80 -0.07
N GLU A 316 4.14 -14.94 -1.00
CA GLU A 316 3.33 -13.84 -1.52
C GLU A 316 2.33 -14.32 -2.60
N GLN A 317 1.27 -13.53 -2.80
CA GLN A 317 0.16 -13.85 -3.67
C GLN A 317 0.53 -14.00 -5.15
N HIS A 318 1.54 -13.27 -5.63
CA HIS A 318 1.99 -13.36 -7.04
C HIS A 318 2.63 -14.72 -7.37
N ILE A 319 3.05 -15.50 -6.36
CA ILE A 319 3.61 -16.86 -6.52
C ILE A 319 2.62 -17.92 -6.04
N LYS A 320 2.07 -17.77 -4.83
CA LYS A 320 1.24 -18.80 -4.19
C LYS A 320 -0.25 -18.71 -4.50
N ARG A 321 -0.72 -17.59 -5.07
CA ARG A 321 -2.12 -17.38 -5.44
C ARG A 321 -3.06 -17.69 -4.26
N GLU A 322 -3.97 -18.66 -4.39
CA GLU A 322 -4.91 -19.11 -3.35
C GLU A 322 -4.24 -19.69 -2.09
N LYS A 323 -2.98 -20.03 -2.15
CA LYS A 323 -2.19 -20.57 -1.01
C LYS A 323 -1.28 -19.53 -0.35
N ALA A 324 -1.40 -18.26 -0.72
CA ALA A 324 -0.62 -17.17 -0.16
C ALA A 324 -0.94 -16.94 1.32
N THR A 325 0.01 -16.37 2.06
CA THR A 325 -0.20 -15.99 3.47
C THR A 325 -1.15 -14.80 3.63
N SER A 326 -1.25 -13.96 2.61
CA SER A 326 -2.11 -12.76 2.56
C SER A 326 -2.38 -12.38 1.10
N ASN A 327 -3.39 -11.53 0.86
CA ASN A 327 -3.66 -10.94 -0.44
C ASN A 327 -2.87 -9.64 -0.68
N ILE A 328 -2.09 -9.15 0.28
CA ILE A 328 -1.38 -7.87 0.19
C ILE A 328 -0.39 -7.87 -0.98
N CYS A 329 -0.52 -6.84 -1.84
CA CYS A 329 0.39 -6.50 -2.93
C CYS A 329 1.01 -5.12 -2.69
N THR A 330 0.22 -4.04 -2.81
CA THR A 330 0.63 -2.69 -2.43
C THR A 330 0.49 -2.54 -0.91
N ALA A 331 1.53 -2.02 -0.26
CA ALA A 331 1.60 -1.73 1.17
C ALA A 331 1.71 -0.20 1.39
N GLN A 332 2.52 0.24 2.36
CA GLN A 332 2.75 1.66 2.70
C GLN A 332 4.26 1.98 2.70
N ALA A 333 4.95 1.60 1.64
CA ALA A 333 6.42 1.64 1.60
C ALA A 333 7.02 3.03 1.76
N LEU A 334 6.42 4.07 1.16
CA LEU A 334 6.89 5.46 1.31
C LEU A 334 6.81 5.92 2.76
N LEU A 335 5.70 5.62 3.45
CA LEU A 335 5.48 5.99 4.84
C LEU A 335 6.40 5.18 5.78
N ALA A 336 6.64 3.91 5.47
CA ALA A 336 7.62 3.08 6.17
C ALA A 336 9.04 3.66 6.02
N THR A 337 9.39 4.10 4.83
CA THR A 337 10.66 4.78 4.55
C THR A 337 10.80 6.05 5.39
N MET A 338 9.76 6.89 5.43
CA MET A 338 9.73 8.11 6.24
C MET A 338 9.90 7.80 7.73
N ALA A 339 9.16 6.81 8.27
CA ALA A 339 9.26 6.37 9.65
C ALA A 339 10.66 5.80 9.98
N GLY A 340 11.22 5.01 9.08
CA GLY A 340 12.60 4.52 9.20
C GLY A 340 13.62 5.65 9.24
N PHE A 341 13.48 6.67 8.40
CA PHE A 341 14.34 7.85 8.42
C PHE A 341 14.11 8.73 9.65
N TYR A 342 12.88 8.80 10.17
CA TYR A 342 12.62 9.46 11.46
C TYR A 342 13.43 8.79 12.58
N ALA A 343 13.42 7.45 12.63
CA ALA A 343 14.23 6.71 13.59
C ALA A 343 15.74 6.92 13.39
N VAL A 344 16.21 7.01 12.15
CA VAL A 344 17.61 7.31 11.82
C VAL A 344 18.00 8.73 12.25
N TYR A 345 17.12 9.71 12.01
CA TYR A 345 17.38 11.12 12.31
C TYR A 345 17.40 11.41 13.82
N HIS A 346 16.46 10.84 14.57
CA HIS A 346 16.35 11.07 16.02
C HIS A 346 17.23 10.12 16.85
N GLY A 347 17.43 8.89 16.39
CA GLY A 347 18.13 7.86 17.15
C GLY A 347 17.45 7.49 18.47
N GLN A 348 18.09 6.68 19.28
CA GLN A 348 17.57 6.29 20.59
C GLN A 348 17.34 7.49 21.49
N GLU A 349 18.33 8.39 21.57
CA GLU A 349 18.27 9.57 22.45
C GLU A 349 17.12 10.51 22.08
N GLY A 350 16.96 10.83 20.78
CA GLY A 350 15.91 11.73 20.32
C GLY A 350 14.51 11.16 20.56
N ILE A 351 14.28 9.88 20.22
CA ILE A 351 12.98 9.22 20.42
C ILE A 351 12.66 9.13 21.93
N THR A 352 13.65 8.79 22.77
CA THR A 352 13.46 8.76 24.23
C THR A 352 13.13 10.16 24.78
N THR A 353 13.78 11.20 24.30
CA THR A 353 13.51 12.59 24.70
C THR A 353 12.10 13.02 24.31
N ILE A 354 11.65 12.72 23.10
CA ILE A 354 10.30 13.00 22.62
C ILE A 354 9.26 12.28 23.51
N ALA A 355 9.43 10.99 23.74
CA ALA A 355 8.53 10.19 24.57
C ALA A 355 8.51 10.68 26.03
N SER A 356 9.68 11.01 26.61
CA SER A 356 9.81 11.54 27.97
C SER A 356 9.13 12.89 28.14
N ARG A 357 9.26 13.79 27.18
CA ARG A 357 8.58 15.08 27.18
C ARG A 357 7.05 14.93 27.18
N ILE A 358 6.52 14.09 26.26
CA ILE A 358 5.10 13.77 26.18
C ILE A 358 4.60 13.22 27.51
N HIS A 359 5.29 12.25 28.07
CA HIS A 359 4.94 11.63 29.33
C HIS A 359 5.00 12.63 30.50
N SER A 360 6.01 13.51 30.55
CA SER A 360 6.15 14.53 31.59
C SER A 360 5.00 15.53 31.59
N ILE A 361 4.56 15.98 30.39
CA ILE A 361 3.39 16.85 30.24
C ILE A 361 2.13 16.12 30.72
N THR A 362 1.99 14.85 30.39
CA THR A 362 0.84 14.01 30.81
C THR A 362 0.81 13.90 32.36
N VAL A 363 1.94 13.59 32.98
CA VAL A 363 2.07 13.54 34.47
C VAL A 363 1.75 14.87 35.14
N PHE A 364 2.18 15.96 34.51
CA PHE A 364 1.88 17.30 35.01
C PHE A 364 0.36 17.58 34.96
N LEU A 365 -0.28 17.34 33.83
CA LEU A 365 -1.72 17.55 33.67
C LEU A 365 -2.54 16.67 34.62
N ASP A 366 -2.21 15.40 34.78
CA ASP A 366 -2.87 14.51 35.75
C ASP A 366 -2.86 15.11 37.17
N LYS A 367 -1.71 15.59 37.62
CA LYS A 367 -1.58 16.20 38.93
C LYS A 367 -2.39 17.47 39.09
N GLN A 368 -2.44 18.32 38.07
CA GLN A 368 -3.19 19.56 38.14
C GLN A 368 -4.71 19.32 38.12
N LEU A 369 -5.17 18.42 37.24
CA LEU A 369 -6.59 18.10 37.11
C LEU A 369 -7.12 17.45 38.42
N LYS A 370 -6.35 16.61 39.07
CA LYS A 370 -6.70 16.06 40.39
C LYS A 370 -6.96 17.20 41.45
N LYS A 371 -6.21 18.30 41.41
CA LYS A 371 -6.46 19.45 42.29
C LYS A 371 -7.80 20.16 41.95
N PHE A 372 -8.28 20.05 40.72
CA PHE A 372 -9.58 20.60 40.32
C PHE A 372 -10.75 19.66 40.61
N GLY A 373 -10.48 18.46 41.14
CA GLY A 373 -11.49 17.49 41.56
C GLY A 373 -11.79 16.41 40.50
N TYR A 374 -11.02 16.33 39.41
CA TYR A 374 -11.12 15.24 38.44
C TYR A 374 -10.45 13.97 38.96
N THR A 375 -11.04 12.81 38.70
CA THR A 375 -10.49 11.50 39.12
C THR A 375 -9.95 10.76 37.89
N GLN A 376 -8.63 10.61 37.82
CA GLN A 376 -7.97 9.81 36.79
C GLN A 376 -8.26 8.33 37.01
N VAL A 377 -8.75 7.65 35.96
CA VAL A 377 -9.17 6.23 36.05
C VAL A 377 -8.02 5.23 35.87
N ASN A 378 -6.93 5.62 35.20
CA ASN A 378 -5.78 4.76 34.94
C ASN A 378 -4.74 4.85 36.05
N ALA A 379 -4.31 3.71 36.60
CA ALA A 379 -3.23 3.66 37.59
C ALA A 379 -1.87 3.97 36.96
N GLN A 380 -1.63 3.44 35.77
CA GLN A 380 -0.43 3.67 34.97
C GLN A 380 -0.85 4.13 33.56
N TYR A 381 -0.10 5.05 32.99
CA TYR A 381 -0.36 5.61 31.66
C TYR A 381 0.95 6.09 31.00
N PHE A 382 0.91 6.25 29.70
CA PHE A 382 2.00 6.88 28.93
C PHE A 382 1.64 8.34 28.58
N ASP A 383 0.71 8.56 27.70
CA ASP A 383 0.34 9.87 27.12
C ASP A 383 -1.17 10.16 27.17
N THR A 384 -1.98 9.16 27.53
CA THR A 384 -3.43 9.26 27.47
C THR A 384 -4.03 9.22 28.86
N LEU A 385 -4.83 10.22 29.16
CA LEU A 385 -5.57 10.37 30.43
C LEU A 385 -7.07 10.24 30.18
N ARG A 386 -7.78 9.63 31.14
CA ARG A 386 -9.24 9.54 31.18
C ARG A 386 -9.73 9.87 32.57
N PHE A 387 -10.69 10.78 32.65
CA PHE A 387 -11.19 11.31 33.92
C PHE A 387 -12.69 11.06 34.13
N GLU A 388 -13.03 10.65 35.33
CA GLU A 388 -14.34 10.86 35.90
C GLU A 388 -14.47 12.31 36.30
N LEU A 389 -15.62 12.91 36.03
CA LEU A 389 -15.88 14.34 36.23
C LEU A 389 -16.40 14.61 37.63
N PRO A 390 -16.08 15.78 38.24
CA PRO A 390 -16.77 16.25 39.46
C PRO A 390 -18.29 16.35 39.24
N GLU A 391 -19.10 16.11 40.29
CA GLU A 391 -20.58 16.06 40.16
C GLU A 391 -21.21 17.31 39.51
N HIS A 392 -20.57 18.46 39.63
CA HIS A 392 -21.05 19.73 39.07
C HIS A 392 -20.53 20.02 37.67
N VAL A 393 -19.75 19.11 37.07
CA VAL A 393 -19.15 19.26 35.73
C VAL A 393 -19.73 18.24 34.78
N SER A 394 -20.18 18.68 33.63
CA SER A 394 -20.62 17.77 32.56
C SER A 394 -19.63 17.70 31.39
N ALA A 395 -19.60 16.57 30.70
CA ALA A 395 -18.83 16.42 29.49
C ALA A 395 -19.20 17.44 28.41
N GLN A 396 -20.49 17.80 28.33
CA GLN A 396 -20.99 18.82 27.37
C GLN A 396 -20.45 20.23 27.73
N GLN A 397 -20.32 20.57 29.00
CA GLN A 397 -19.72 21.83 29.43
C GLN A 397 -18.25 21.91 29.04
N ILE A 398 -17.48 20.84 29.30
CA ILE A 398 -16.07 20.74 28.88
C ILE A 398 -15.97 20.87 27.36
N ARG A 399 -16.84 20.17 26.62
CA ARG A 399 -16.85 20.23 25.14
C ARG A 399 -17.09 21.66 24.64
N THR A 400 -18.04 22.39 25.23
CA THR A 400 -18.32 23.76 24.82
C THR A 400 -17.11 24.67 25.04
N ILE A 401 -16.46 24.55 26.19
CA ILE A 401 -15.26 25.34 26.53
C ILE A 401 -14.11 24.96 25.61
N ALA A 402 -13.86 23.66 25.40
CA ALA A 402 -12.80 23.17 24.53
C ALA A 402 -12.96 23.68 23.09
N LEU A 403 -14.17 23.55 22.51
CA LEU A 403 -14.46 24.05 21.16
C LEU A 403 -14.31 25.58 21.05
N SER A 404 -14.64 26.34 22.10
CA SER A 404 -14.41 27.81 22.13
C SER A 404 -12.94 28.20 22.13
N LYS A 405 -12.05 27.24 22.42
CA LYS A 405 -10.58 27.37 22.38
C LYS A 405 -9.95 26.60 21.23
N GLU A 406 -10.77 26.15 20.27
CA GLU A 406 -10.34 25.38 19.10
C GLU A 406 -9.57 24.11 19.49
N VAL A 407 -10.09 23.37 20.50
CA VAL A 407 -9.52 22.12 21.00
C VAL A 407 -10.52 20.98 20.90
N ASN A 408 -10.08 19.83 20.39
CA ASN A 408 -10.82 18.57 20.37
C ASN A 408 -10.31 17.62 21.45
N LEU A 409 -11.25 17.08 22.24
CA LEU A 409 -11.02 16.07 23.27
C LEU A 409 -11.77 14.78 22.94
N ARG A 410 -11.49 13.70 23.65
CA ARG A 410 -12.24 12.44 23.55
C ARG A 410 -13.33 12.39 24.61
N TYR A 411 -14.57 12.11 24.20
CA TYR A 411 -15.74 11.99 25.05
C TYR A 411 -16.23 10.54 25.06
N PHE A 412 -16.47 9.97 26.24
CA PHE A 412 -16.91 8.60 26.44
C PHE A 412 -18.40 8.52 26.74
N GLU A 413 -19.05 7.42 26.35
CA GLU A 413 -20.49 7.22 26.57
C GLU A 413 -20.91 7.28 28.02
N ASN A 414 -20.05 6.87 28.95
CA ASN A 414 -20.28 6.93 30.39
C ASN A 414 -20.10 8.33 30.98
N GLY A 415 -19.88 9.36 30.17
CA GLY A 415 -19.72 10.73 30.61
C GLY A 415 -18.27 11.12 30.97
N ASN A 416 -17.32 10.20 30.93
CA ASN A 416 -15.92 10.53 31.12
C ASN A 416 -15.38 11.38 29.96
N VAL A 417 -14.29 12.14 30.24
CA VAL A 417 -13.56 12.90 29.23
C VAL A 417 -12.09 12.49 29.28
N GLY A 418 -11.47 12.36 28.14
CA GLY A 418 -10.05 12.03 28.03
C GLY A 418 -9.36 12.81 26.93
N PHE A 419 -8.02 12.72 26.94
CA PHE A 419 -7.17 13.30 25.92
C PHE A 419 -5.82 12.57 25.86
N SER A 420 -5.20 12.64 24.71
CA SER A 420 -3.87 12.08 24.45
C SER A 420 -2.88 13.19 24.10
N ILE A 421 -1.77 13.25 24.81
CA ILE A 421 -0.69 14.22 24.57
C ILE A 421 0.19 13.70 23.44
N ASP A 422 0.68 14.61 22.62
CA ASP A 422 1.48 14.28 21.45
C ASP A 422 2.76 15.12 21.31
N GLU A 423 3.53 14.87 20.25
CA GLU A 423 4.81 15.51 20.02
C GLU A 423 4.72 17.04 19.84
N THR A 424 3.58 17.54 19.38
CA THR A 424 3.39 18.99 19.16
C THR A 424 2.94 19.74 20.39
N THR A 425 2.60 19.04 21.47
CA THR A 425 2.14 19.64 22.71
C THR A 425 3.32 20.29 23.45
N ASP A 426 3.27 21.61 23.59
CA ASP A 426 4.22 22.40 24.34
C ASP A 426 3.60 22.92 25.67
N VAL A 427 4.34 23.75 26.41
CA VAL A 427 3.89 24.36 27.68
C VAL A 427 2.67 25.26 27.44
N ALA A 428 2.61 25.98 26.32
CA ALA A 428 1.48 26.86 26.00
C ALA A 428 0.20 26.02 25.75
N ALA A 429 0.31 24.96 25.00
CA ALA A 429 -0.79 24.04 24.74
C ALA A 429 -1.26 23.30 26.01
N ALA A 430 -0.34 22.89 26.87
CA ALA A 430 -0.66 22.33 28.19
C ALA A 430 -1.42 23.34 29.09
N ASN A 431 -1.06 24.63 29.07
CA ASN A 431 -1.80 25.67 29.75
C ASN A 431 -3.22 25.88 29.20
N VAL A 432 -3.42 25.72 27.88
CA VAL A 432 -4.75 25.76 27.27
C VAL A 432 -5.60 24.61 27.79
N LEU A 433 -5.08 23.37 27.77
CA LEU A 433 -5.79 22.20 28.34
C LEU A 433 -6.13 22.44 29.83
N LEU A 434 -5.16 22.91 30.64
CA LEU A 434 -5.37 23.19 32.02
C LEU A 434 -6.51 24.20 32.21
N SER A 435 -6.55 25.26 31.36
CA SER A 435 -7.61 26.29 31.45
C SER A 435 -9.01 25.74 31.15
N ILE A 436 -9.14 24.80 30.21
CA ILE A 436 -10.43 24.18 29.83
C ILE A 436 -11.03 23.48 31.05
N PHE A 437 -10.25 22.64 31.73
CA PHE A 437 -10.70 21.86 32.85
C PHE A 437 -10.89 22.72 34.14
N ALA A 438 -10.03 23.73 34.35
CA ALA A 438 -10.18 24.66 35.45
C ALA A 438 -11.47 25.48 35.35
N ILE A 439 -11.73 26.07 34.19
CA ILE A 439 -12.97 26.85 33.93
C ILE A 439 -14.21 25.97 34.14
N ALA A 440 -14.21 24.73 33.58
CA ALA A 440 -15.34 23.80 33.73
C ALA A 440 -15.59 23.45 35.21
N ALA A 441 -14.53 23.32 36.03
CA ALA A 441 -14.65 23.02 37.45
C ALA A 441 -14.86 24.27 38.33
N GLY A 442 -14.91 25.48 37.78
CA GLY A 442 -15.01 26.72 38.51
C GLY A 442 -13.81 26.95 39.45
N LYS A 443 -12.62 26.54 39.01
CA LYS A 443 -11.36 26.66 39.77
C LYS A 443 -10.44 27.70 39.16
N ASP A 444 -9.71 28.39 40.03
CA ASP A 444 -8.58 29.20 39.59
C ASP A 444 -7.40 28.29 39.21
N TYR A 445 -6.64 28.71 38.20
CA TYR A 445 -5.40 28.05 37.83
C TYR A 445 -4.30 29.07 37.53
N GLN A 446 -3.06 28.66 37.76
CA GLN A 446 -1.89 29.46 37.39
C GLN A 446 -1.24 28.87 36.17
N LYS A 447 -0.96 29.73 35.19
CA LYS A 447 -0.13 29.34 34.04
C LYS A 447 1.27 28.99 34.55
N VAL A 448 1.87 28.02 33.93
CA VAL A 448 3.26 27.62 34.14
C VAL A 448 4.10 28.04 32.94
N ASP A 449 5.35 28.39 33.19
CA ASP A 449 6.31 28.76 32.17
C ASP A 449 7.21 27.59 31.80
N ASP A 450 7.22 26.53 32.62
CA ASP A 450 8.01 25.32 32.40
C ASP A 450 7.31 24.08 32.98
N ILE A 451 7.56 22.92 32.39
CA ILE A 451 7.12 21.63 32.91
C ILE A 451 8.36 20.74 33.04
N PRO A 452 8.81 20.49 34.29
CA PRO A 452 10.01 19.70 34.53
C PRO A 452 9.81 18.25 34.11
N GLU A 453 10.86 17.63 33.59
CA GLU A 453 10.88 16.22 33.29
C GLU A 453 10.52 15.38 34.51
N LYS A 454 9.52 14.53 34.35
CA LYS A 454 9.03 13.65 35.41
C LYS A 454 8.36 12.41 34.84
N SER A 455 8.70 11.26 35.39
CA SER A 455 8.04 10.00 35.06
C SER A 455 7.39 9.39 36.32
N ASN A 456 6.24 8.74 36.11
CA ASN A 456 5.55 7.91 37.08
C ASN A 456 5.37 6.47 36.60
N ILE A 457 6.07 6.09 35.55
CA ILE A 457 6.05 4.71 35.01
C ILE A 457 6.62 3.78 36.08
N ASP A 458 5.83 2.75 36.44
CA ASP A 458 6.25 1.75 37.41
C ASP A 458 7.45 0.94 36.87
N LYS A 459 8.29 0.47 37.76
CA LYS A 459 9.48 -0.32 37.42
C LYS A 459 9.14 -1.63 36.71
N THR A 460 7.97 -2.21 36.96
CA THR A 460 7.51 -3.48 36.36
C THR A 460 7.24 -3.35 34.88
N VAL A 461 6.84 -2.17 34.43
CA VAL A 461 6.51 -1.89 33.01
C VAL A 461 7.47 -0.91 32.33
N LYS A 462 8.53 -0.50 33.03
CA LYS A 462 9.52 0.42 32.50
C LYS A 462 10.55 -0.31 31.65
N ARG A 463 10.79 0.19 30.42
CA ARG A 463 11.87 -0.31 29.58
C ARG A 463 13.24 -0.12 30.21
N THR A 464 14.04 -1.18 30.21
CA THR A 464 15.43 -1.20 30.67
C THR A 464 16.43 -1.60 29.59
N THR A 465 15.94 -2.13 28.47
CA THR A 465 16.76 -2.63 27.37
C THR A 465 17.07 -1.53 26.36
N PRO A 466 18.26 -1.49 25.78
CA PRO A 466 18.61 -0.57 24.72
C PRO A 466 17.84 -0.90 23.42
N PHE A 467 17.72 0.09 22.53
CA PHE A 467 17.15 -0.05 21.19
C PHE A 467 17.86 0.92 20.24
N LEU A 468 17.74 0.73 18.94
CA LEU A 468 18.39 1.55 17.90
C LEU A 468 19.92 1.69 18.13
N THR A 469 20.56 0.58 18.50
CA THR A 469 22.00 0.59 18.84
C THR A 469 22.89 0.50 17.59
N HIS A 470 22.33 0.14 16.44
CA HIS A 470 23.11 0.08 15.19
C HIS A 470 23.60 1.49 14.80
N GLU A 471 24.80 1.56 14.19
CA GLU A 471 25.45 2.83 13.84
C GLU A 471 24.58 3.74 12.95
N VAL A 472 23.70 3.20 12.10
CA VAL A 472 22.83 3.98 11.24
C VAL A 472 21.90 4.91 12.02
N PHE A 473 21.47 4.52 13.22
CA PHE A 473 20.63 5.30 14.13
C PHE A 473 21.43 6.25 15.03
N ASN A 474 22.76 6.28 14.90
CA ASN A 474 23.66 7.06 15.74
C ASN A 474 24.63 7.95 14.94
N LYS A 475 24.31 8.21 13.65
CA LYS A 475 25.24 8.88 12.74
C LYS A 475 24.67 10.08 11.99
N TYR A 476 23.38 10.09 11.65
CA TYR A 476 22.80 11.06 10.71
C TYR A 476 21.82 12.03 11.38
N HIS A 477 22.28 12.73 12.42
CA HIS A 477 21.46 13.61 13.27
C HIS A 477 21.46 15.07 12.83
N THR A 478 22.30 15.47 11.88
CA THR A 478 22.31 16.82 11.33
C THR A 478 21.60 16.90 9.99
N GLU A 479 21.02 18.06 9.64
CA GLU A 479 20.40 18.31 8.34
C GLU A 479 21.29 17.87 7.18
N THR A 480 22.57 18.25 7.22
CA THR A 480 23.53 17.96 6.16
C THR A 480 23.82 16.46 6.03
N GLU A 481 24.04 15.79 7.15
CA GLU A 481 24.32 14.35 7.12
C GLU A 481 23.11 13.54 6.67
N MET A 482 21.92 13.88 7.17
CA MET A 482 20.68 13.22 6.80
C MET A 482 20.36 13.42 5.32
N MET A 483 20.44 14.65 4.81
CA MET A 483 20.23 14.93 3.38
C MET A 483 21.22 14.15 2.52
N ARG A 484 22.50 14.10 2.89
CA ARG A 484 23.53 13.34 2.16
C ARG A 484 23.30 11.84 2.23
N TYR A 485 22.80 11.35 3.35
CA TYR A 485 22.41 9.93 3.48
C TYR A 485 21.26 9.58 2.54
N ILE A 486 20.16 10.34 2.58
CA ILE A 486 19.03 10.16 1.67
C ILE A 486 19.50 10.21 0.21
N LYS A 487 20.33 11.21 -0.15
CA LYS A 487 20.84 11.39 -1.51
C LYS A 487 21.75 10.23 -1.96
N ARG A 488 22.49 9.65 -1.04
CA ARG A 488 23.34 8.47 -1.31
C ARG A 488 22.51 7.22 -1.58
N LEU A 489 21.31 7.11 -0.96
CA LEU A 489 20.39 6.03 -1.23
C LEU A 489 19.68 6.21 -2.57
N ASP A 490 19.16 7.39 -2.86
CA ASP A 490 18.38 7.63 -4.09
C ASP A 490 19.19 7.39 -5.37
N ARG A 491 20.53 7.61 -5.32
CA ARG A 491 21.43 7.33 -6.46
C ARG A 491 21.57 5.84 -6.80
N LYS A 492 21.13 4.95 -5.93
CA LYS A 492 21.20 3.49 -6.15
C LYS A 492 19.95 2.92 -6.80
N ASP A 493 18.96 3.78 -7.07
CA ASP A 493 17.62 3.38 -7.48
C ASP A 493 17.21 4.00 -8.81
N ILE A 494 16.45 3.26 -9.61
CA ILE A 494 15.74 3.78 -10.76
C ILE A 494 14.30 4.13 -10.36
N SER A 495 13.86 5.32 -10.77
CA SER A 495 12.49 5.82 -10.63
C SER A 495 12.03 6.47 -11.94
N LEU A 496 10.78 6.92 -12.02
CA LEU A 496 10.29 7.67 -13.20
C LEU A 496 11.01 9.01 -13.42
N ALA A 497 11.79 9.47 -12.44
CA ALA A 497 12.61 10.65 -12.59
C ALA A 497 13.86 10.41 -13.46
N GLN A 498 14.22 9.16 -13.75
CA GLN A 498 15.37 8.80 -14.61
C GLN A 498 14.94 8.28 -15.97
N SER A 499 13.95 7.39 -16.03
CA SER A 499 13.52 6.73 -17.27
C SER A 499 12.08 6.22 -17.15
N MET A 500 11.51 5.83 -18.27
CA MET A 500 10.28 5.03 -18.30
C MET A 500 10.45 3.78 -17.45
N ILE A 501 9.38 3.38 -16.76
CA ILE A 501 9.26 2.10 -16.06
C ILE A 501 8.09 1.35 -16.68
N SER A 502 8.35 0.48 -17.62
CA SER A 502 7.34 -0.17 -18.47
C SER A 502 6.76 -1.46 -17.88
N LEU A 503 6.39 -1.43 -16.60
CA LEU A 503 5.88 -2.59 -15.89
C LEU A 503 4.44 -2.94 -16.29
N GLY A 504 4.26 -4.04 -17.01
CA GLY A 504 2.96 -4.57 -17.39
C GLY A 504 2.06 -4.89 -16.20
N SER A 505 0.80 -4.48 -16.34
CA SER A 505 -0.28 -4.46 -15.35
C SER A 505 -0.03 -3.63 -14.09
N CYS A 506 0.92 -2.70 -14.13
CA CYS A 506 1.29 -1.85 -12.99
C CYS A 506 1.17 -0.34 -13.26
N THR A 507 0.80 0.08 -14.44
CA THR A 507 0.61 1.48 -14.90
C THR A 507 1.48 2.50 -14.18
N MET A 508 2.74 2.60 -14.60
CA MET A 508 3.72 3.54 -14.01
C MET A 508 3.71 4.87 -14.78
N LYS A 509 2.72 5.72 -14.52
CA LYS A 509 2.68 7.06 -15.11
C LYS A 509 3.24 8.12 -14.17
N LEU A 510 3.87 9.14 -14.72
CA LEU A 510 4.38 10.26 -13.94
C LEU A 510 3.22 11.15 -13.46
N ASN A 511 3.31 11.57 -12.21
CA ASN A 511 2.40 12.56 -11.60
C ASN A 511 2.84 13.97 -11.96
N ALA A 512 1.87 14.86 -12.24
CA ALA A 512 2.16 16.28 -12.29
C ALA A 512 2.49 16.83 -10.89
N ALA A 513 3.42 17.79 -10.82
CA ALA A 513 3.77 18.42 -9.55
C ALA A 513 2.56 19.13 -8.90
N ALA A 514 1.68 19.72 -9.69
CA ALA A 514 0.46 20.37 -9.22
C ALA A 514 -0.50 19.41 -8.49
N GLU A 515 -0.48 18.13 -8.81
CA GLU A 515 -1.27 17.10 -8.13
C GLU A 515 -0.72 16.79 -6.73
N MET A 516 0.59 16.93 -6.55
CA MET A 516 1.28 16.62 -5.29
C MET A 516 1.26 17.79 -4.28
N LEU A 517 1.25 19.03 -4.74
CA LEU A 517 1.32 20.22 -3.89
C LEU A 517 0.25 20.28 -2.77
N PRO A 518 -1.01 19.86 -2.99
CA PRO A 518 -2.03 19.87 -1.97
C PRO A 518 -1.68 19.05 -0.73
N LEU A 519 -0.88 18.00 -0.87
CA LEU A 519 -0.50 17.09 0.22
C LEU A 519 0.33 17.76 1.31
N SER A 520 1.06 18.82 0.98
CA SER A 520 1.89 19.58 1.95
C SER A 520 1.13 20.74 2.61
N ARG A 521 -0.17 20.90 2.36
CA ARG A 521 -0.97 21.92 3.03
C ARG A 521 -1.36 21.48 4.45
N PRO A 522 -1.16 22.34 5.46
CA PRO A 522 -1.51 22.00 6.84
C PRO A 522 -2.95 21.52 7.02
N GLU A 523 -3.90 22.13 6.30
CA GLU A 523 -5.31 21.83 6.38
C GLU A 523 -5.68 20.41 5.91
N PHE A 524 -4.81 19.78 5.09
CA PHE A 524 -4.94 18.37 4.70
C PHE A 524 -4.05 17.47 5.55
N MET A 525 -2.82 17.89 5.85
CA MET A 525 -1.86 17.08 6.64
C MET A 525 -2.31 16.87 8.08
N GLY A 526 -2.78 17.93 8.73
CA GLY A 526 -3.01 17.96 10.18
C GLY A 526 -4.40 17.51 10.64
N MET A 527 -5.29 17.11 9.72
CA MET A 527 -6.66 16.74 10.08
C MET A 527 -6.72 15.34 10.70
N HIS A 528 -7.30 15.26 11.91
CA HIS A 528 -7.58 13.99 12.56
C HIS A 528 -8.85 13.33 11.97
N PRO A 529 -8.89 11.99 11.74
CA PRO A 529 -10.04 11.35 11.08
C PRO A 529 -11.35 11.36 11.86
N LEU A 530 -11.29 11.59 13.16
CA LEU A 530 -12.42 11.51 14.07
C LEU A 530 -12.87 12.89 14.60
N VAL A 531 -12.48 13.98 13.96
CA VAL A 531 -12.97 15.32 14.30
C VAL A 531 -14.46 15.44 13.96
N PRO A 532 -15.20 16.35 14.59
CA PRO A 532 -16.55 16.69 14.19
C PRO A 532 -16.66 17.03 12.69
N GLU A 533 -17.74 16.63 12.05
CA GLU A 533 -17.92 16.76 10.59
C GLU A 533 -17.79 18.20 10.10
N ASP A 534 -18.26 19.18 10.88
CA ASP A 534 -18.17 20.61 10.57
C ASP A 534 -16.73 21.17 10.59
N GLN A 535 -15.78 20.40 11.07
CA GLN A 535 -14.35 20.75 11.02
C GLN A 535 -13.68 20.21 9.77
N ALA A 536 -14.24 19.20 9.10
CA ALA A 536 -13.68 18.54 7.93
C ALA A 536 -14.49 18.77 6.64
N GLU A 537 -15.19 19.90 6.53
CA GLU A 537 -16.05 20.21 5.38
C GLU A 537 -15.30 20.16 4.04
N GLY A 538 -14.06 20.64 3.99
CA GLY A 538 -13.26 20.65 2.79
C GLY A 538 -12.87 19.23 2.34
N TYR A 539 -12.48 18.35 3.26
CA TYR A 539 -12.24 16.94 2.95
C TYR A 539 -13.50 16.23 2.49
N ARG A 540 -14.62 16.45 3.16
CA ARG A 540 -15.91 15.83 2.81
C ARG A 540 -16.39 16.23 1.42
N GLU A 541 -16.25 17.51 1.08
CA GLU A 541 -16.60 18.00 -0.25
C GLU A 541 -15.68 17.39 -1.33
N LEU A 542 -14.37 17.33 -1.08
CA LEU A 542 -13.43 16.68 -1.99
C LEU A 542 -13.77 15.20 -2.18
N ILE A 543 -14.02 14.46 -1.09
CA ILE A 543 -14.38 13.04 -1.12
C ILE A 543 -15.68 12.80 -1.87
N ASN A 544 -16.70 13.63 -1.65
CA ASN A 544 -17.99 13.54 -2.33
C ASN A 544 -17.82 13.81 -3.83
N ASN A 545 -17.11 14.88 -4.19
CA ASN A 545 -16.87 15.22 -5.59
C ASN A 545 -16.06 14.13 -6.31
N LEU A 546 -15.03 13.61 -5.68
CA LEU A 546 -14.26 12.50 -6.24
C LEU A 546 -15.11 11.23 -6.40
N SER A 547 -15.97 10.93 -5.43
CA SER A 547 -16.89 9.80 -5.51
C SER A 547 -17.87 9.92 -6.68
N GLU A 548 -18.43 11.12 -6.92
CA GLU A 548 -19.29 11.37 -8.07
C GLU A 548 -18.51 11.23 -9.39
N ASP A 549 -17.32 11.78 -9.49
CA ASP A 549 -16.46 11.63 -10.68
C ASP A 549 -16.16 10.15 -10.96
N LEU A 550 -15.87 9.36 -9.94
CA LEU A 550 -15.61 7.90 -10.08
C LEU A 550 -16.86 7.11 -10.47
N LYS A 551 -18.06 7.48 -9.99
CA LYS A 551 -19.33 6.90 -10.46
C LYS A 551 -19.53 7.12 -11.96
N ILE A 552 -19.30 8.36 -12.42
CA ILE A 552 -19.41 8.71 -13.85
C ILE A 552 -18.41 7.89 -14.68
N ILE A 553 -17.15 7.80 -14.24
CA ILE A 553 -16.08 7.10 -14.95
C ILE A 553 -16.38 5.60 -15.03
N THR A 554 -16.86 5.00 -13.96
CA THR A 554 -17.06 3.54 -13.87
C THR A 554 -18.45 3.07 -14.30
N GLY A 555 -19.43 3.99 -14.39
CA GLY A 555 -20.81 3.65 -14.71
C GLY A 555 -21.58 3.02 -13.54
N PHE A 556 -21.13 3.20 -12.30
CA PHE A 556 -21.72 2.63 -11.10
C PHE A 556 -22.52 3.64 -10.26
N ALA A 557 -23.36 3.11 -9.37
CA ALA A 557 -24.24 3.89 -8.52
C ALA A 557 -23.63 4.27 -7.16
N GLY A 558 -22.70 3.48 -6.65
CA GLY A 558 -22.08 3.72 -5.35
C GLY A 558 -20.57 3.54 -5.36
N VAL A 559 -19.88 4.31 -4.50
CA VAL A 559 -18.42 4.27 -4.32
C VAL A 559 -18.08 4.34 -2.84
N SER A 560 -17.10 3.56 -2.40
CA SER A 560 -16.43 3.74 -1.11
C SER A 560 -14.95 3.93 -1.33
N LEU A 561 -14.38 4.99 -0.73
CA LEU A 561 -12.95 5.30 -0.73
C LEU A 561 -12.22 4.71 0.48
N GLN A 562 -12.89 3.90 1.28
CA GLN A 562 -12.31 3.32 2.50
C GLN A 562 -11.18 2.30 2.23
N PRO A 563 -11.23 1.43 1.21
CA PRO A 563 -10.13 0.48 0.97
C PRO A 563 -8.83 1.20 0.65
N ASN A 564 -7.76 0.86 1.38
CA ASN A 564 -6.46 1.53 1.33
C ASN A 564 -5.40 0.76 0.51
N SER A 565 -5.84 -0.13 -0.37
CA SER A 565 -5.03 -0.78 -1.42
C SER A 565 -5.94 -1.45 -2.44
N GLY A 566 -5.40 -1.84 -3.60
CA GLY A 566 -6.14 -2.65 -4.58
C GLY A 566 -6.62 -3.96 -3.98
N ALA A 567 -5.78 -4.68 -3.26
CA ALA A 567 -6.13 -5.93 -2.58
C ALA A 567 -7.22 -5.73 -1.50
N ALA A 568 -7.19 -4.61 -0.78
CA ALA A 568 -8.27 -4.25 0.15
C ALA A 568 -9.58 -3.96 -0.59
N GLY A 569 -9.51 -3.32 -1.78
CA GLY A 569 -10.66 -3.11 -2.66
C GLY A 569 -11.25 -4.42 -3.15
N GLU A 570 -10.42 -5.37 -3.60
CA GLU A 570 -10.86 -6.72 -3.99
C GLU A 570 -11.61 -7.41 -2.85
N TYR A 571 -10.99 -7.45 -1.68
CA TYR A 571 -11.59 -8.05 -0.50
C TYR A 571 -12.93 -7.39 -0.14
N THR A 572 -12.98 -6.07 -0.19
CA THR A 572 -14.20 -5.29 0.08
C THR A 572 -15.32 -5.64 -0.88
N GLY A 573 -15.03 -5.69 -2.19
CA GLY A 573 -16.03 -6.05 -3.20
C GLY A 573 -16.60 -7.45 -2.98
N LEU A 574 -15.76 -8.41 -2.60
CA LEU A 574 -16.19 -9.77 -2.28
C LEU A 574 -17.04 -9.81 -0.99
N ARG A 575 -16.72 -8.99 0.01
CA ARG A 575 -17.55 -8.84 1.21
C ARG A 575 -18.91 -8.22 0.92
N VAL A 576 -18.95 -7.24 0.02
CA VAL A 576 -20.21 -6.64 -0.46
C VAL A 576 -21.09 -7.68 -1.14
N ILE A 577 -20.52 -8.48 -2.05
CA ILE A 577 -21.22 -9.58 -2.71
C ILE A 577 -21.76 -10.60 -1.69
N ARG A 578 -20.92 -11.01 -0.72
CA ARG A 578 -21.34 -11.93 0.33
C ARG A 578 -22.51 -11.38 1.14
N ALA A 579 -22.41 -10.14 1.61
CA ALA A 579 -23.46 -9.50 2.40
C ALA A 579 -24.78 -9.39 1.62
N TYR A 580 -24.72 -9.05 0.33
CA TYR A 580 -25.87 -9.05 -0.54
C TYR A 580 -26.51 -10.44 -0.67
N LEU A 581 -25.74 -11.46 -0.97
CA LEU A 581 -26.25 -12.83 -1.11
C LEU A 581 -26.88 -13.34 0.19
N GLU A 582 -26.27 -13.05 1.33
CA GLU A 582 -26.84 -13.36 2.66
C GLU A 582 -28.19 -12.65 2.87
N SER A 583 -28.31 -11.38 2.48
CA SER A 583 -29.51 -10.56 2.63
C SER A 583 -30.73 -11.09 1.85
N ILE A 584 -30.47 -11.76 0.73
CA ILE A 584 -31.50 -12.38 -0.11
C ILE A 584 -31.65 -13.90 0.15
N GLY A 585 -31.09 -14.41 1.24
CA GLY A 585 -31.20 -15.82 1.64
C GLY A 585 -30.34 -16.79 0.80
N GLN A 586 -29.37 -16.30 0.05
CA GLN A 586 -28.47 -17.08 -0.81
C GLN A 586 -27.05 -17.18 -0.26
N GLY A 587 -26.87 -17.11 1.05
CA GLY A 587 -25.55 -17.21 1.71
C GLY A 587 -24.83 -18.55 1.51
N HIS A 588 -25.50 -19.59 1.00
CA HIS A 588 -24.91 -20.86 0.59
C HIS A 588 -24.02 -20.77 -0.65
N ARG A 589 -24.17 -19.73 -1.47
CA ARG A 589 -23.35 -19.49 -2.65
C ARG A 589 -21.95 -19.09 -2.21
N ASN A 590 -20.97 -19.96 -2.38
CA ASN A 590 -19.61 -19.80 -1.87
C ASN A 590 -18.50 -20.08 -2.89
N LYS A 591 -18.84 -20.29 -4.15
CA LYS A 591 -17.88 -20.54 -5.22
C LYS A 591 -17.71 -19.31 -6.11
N ILE A 592 -16.47 -19.06 -6.53
CA ILE A 592 -16.11 -17.99 -7.46
C ILE A 592 -15.34 -18.58 -8.64
N LEU A 593 -15.80 -18.27 -9.85
CA LEU A 593 -15.07 -18.55 -11.08
C LEU A 593 -13.97 -17.49 -11.27
N ILE A 594 -12.76 -17.94 -11.63
CA ILE A 594 -11.61 -17.05 -11.88
C ILE A 594 -10.87 -17.57 -13.12
N PRO A 595 -10.69 -16.75 -14.19
CA PRO A 595 -9.88 -17.15 -15.34
C PRO A 595 -8.43 -17.45 -14.95
N ALA A 596 -7.80 -18.41 -15.65
CA ALA A 596 -6.40 -18.78 -15.42
C ALA A 596 -5.43 -17.60 -15.58
N SER A 597 -5.78 -16.63 -16.44
CA SER A 597 -5.05 -15.37 -16.65
C SER A 597 -5.10 -14.39 -15.49
N ALA A 598 -6.00 -14.54 -14.51
CA ALA A 598 -6.20 -13.57 -13.45
C ALA A 598 -4.93 -13.36 -12.61
N HIS A 599 -4.75 -12.12 -12.14
CA HIS A 599 -3.70 -11.78 -11.18
C HIS A 599 -3.80 -12.64 -9.91
N GLY A 600 -2.65 -12.98 -9.30
CA GLY A 600 -2.61 -13.83 -8.11
C GLY A 600 -3.35 -13.28 -6.88
N THR A 601 -3.58 -11.97 -6.81
CA THR A 601 -4.40 -11.33 -5.77
C THR A 601 -5.87 -11.78 -5.83
N ASN A 602 -6.44 -12.04 -7.00
CA ASN A 602 -7.85 -12.41 -7.12
C ASN A 602 -8.17 -13.71 -6.37
N PRO A 603 -7.50 -14.86 -6.63
CA PRO A 603 -7.75 -16.07 -5.84
C PRO A 603 -7.36 -15.90 -4.36
N ALA A 604 -6.32 -15.15 -4.04
CA ALA A 604 -5.94 -14.89 -2.65
C ALA A 604 -7.03 -14.12 -1.90
N SER A 605 -7.59 -13.07 -2.50
CA SER A 605 -8.71 -12.30 -1.92
C SER A 605 -9.98 -13.13 -1.79
N ALA A 606 -10.28 -14.00 -2.77
CA ALA A 606 -11.44 -14.89 -2.74
C ALA A 606 -11.37 -15.87 -1.57
N ILE A 607 -10.26 -16.55 -1.36
CA ILE A 607 -10.05 -17.46 -0.23
C ILE A 607 -10.15 -16.69 1.10
N GLN A 608 -9.55 -15.51 1.19
CA GLN A 608 -9.59 -14.68 2.39
C GLN A 608 -11.02 -14.22 2.75
N ALA A 609 -11.86 -14.01 1.73
CA ALA A 609 -13.27 -13.69 1.90
C ALA A 609 -14.17 -14.92 2.13
N GLY A 610 -13.59 -16.12 2.31
CA GLY A 610 -14.28 -17.36 2.61
C GLY A 610 -14.93 -18.04 1.40
N PHE A 611 -14.47 -17.74 0.18
CA PHE A 611 -14.95 -18.39 -1.03
C PHE A 611 -14.04 -19.53 -1.48
N ILE A 612 -14.59 -20.42 -2.28
CA ILE A 612 -13.89 -21.50 -2.97
C ILE A 612 -13.66 -21.05 -4.41
N THR A 613 -12.43 -21.12 -4.88
CA THR A 613 -12.07 -20.73 -6.24
C THR A 613 -12.24 -21.89 -7.22
N VAL A 614 -12.84 -21.62 -8.37
CA VAL A 614 -12.93 -22.52 -9.51
C VAL A 614 -12.25 -21.83 -10.69
N THR A 615 -11.21 -22.45 -11.23
CA THR A 615 -10.43 -21.84 -12.32
C THR A 615 -11.09 -22.15 -13.68
N CYS A 616 -11.31 -21.11 -14.50
CA CYS A 616 -11.68 -21.23 -15.90
C CYS A 616 -10.44 -21.24 -16.79
N ALA A 617 -10.44 -22.08 -17.81
CA ALA A 617 -9.38 -22.10 -18.81
C ALA A 617 -9.39 -20.84 -19.69
N CYS A 618 -8.26 -20.56 -20.33
CA CYS A 618 -8.15 -19.62 -21.45
C CYS A 618 -7.90 -20.42 -22.73
N ASP A 619 -8.39 -19.89 -23.85
CA ASP A 619 -8.15 -20.45 -25.18
C ASP A 619 -6.71 -20.16 -25.67
N GLU A 620 -6.36 -20.66 -26.85
CA GLU A 620 -5.04 -20.47 -27.47
C GLU A 620 -4.76 -19.00 -27.84
N GLN A 621 -5.79 -18.19 -28.00
CA GLN A 621 -5.71 -16.76 -28.29
C GLN A 621 -5.60 -15.90 -27.03
N GLY A 622 -5.73 -16.53 -25.86
CA GLY A 622 -5.61 -15.86 -24.56
C GLY A 622 -6.93 -15.28 -24.03
N ASN A 623 -8.06 -15.53 -24.68
CA ASN A 623 -9.39 -15.18 -24.17
C ASN A 623 -9.88 -16.23 -23.17
N VAL A 624 -10.94 -15.93 -22.45
CA VAL A 624 -11.66 -16.94 -21.64
C VAL A 624 -12.23 -18.02 -22.56
N ASP A 625 -11.97 -19.28 -22.23
CA ASP A 625 -12.58 -20.42 -22.94
C ASP A 625 -14.08 -20.48 -22.59
N MET A 626 -14.93 -20.12 -23.55
CA MET A 626 -16.38 -20.01 -23.38
C MET A 626 -17.04 -21.35 -23.09
N ASP A 627 -16.55 -22.44 -23.67
CA ASP A 627 -17.09 -23.77 -23.43
C ASP A 627 -16.81 -24.25 -22.02
N ASP A 628 -15.57 -24.02 -21.55
CA ASP A 628 -15.17 -24.29 -20.15
C ASP A 628 -15.91 -23.39 -19.16
N LEU A 629 -16.07 -22.10 -19.46
CA LEU A 629 -16.85 -21.18 -18.63
C LEU A 629 -18.31 -21.64 -18.48
N CYS A 630 -18.97 -21.94 -19.60
CA CYS A 630 -20.36 -22.38 -19.59
C CYS A 630 -20.53 -23.69 -18.80
N ALA A 631 -19.64 -24.66 -19.03
CA ALA A 631 -19.67 -25.94 -18.33
C ALA A 631 -19.53 -25.76 -16.81
N LYS A 632 -18.54 -24.96 -16.37
CA LYS A 632 -18.28 -24.70 -14.95
C LYS A 632 -19.34 -23.82 -14.28
N ALA A 633 -19.92 -22.88 -15.02
CA ALA A 633 -21.02 -22.06 -14.53
C ALA A 633 -22.27 -22.92 -14.27
N GLU A 634 -22.62 -23.80 -15.19
CA GLU A 634 -23.78 -24.72 -15.03
C GLU A 634 -23.53 -25.77 -13.95
N GLU A 635 -22.33 -26.38 -13.89
CA GLU A 635 -21.95 -27.34 -12.86
C GLU A 635 -22.05 -26.76 -11.45
N ASN A 636 -21.70 -25.49 -11.28
CA ASN A 636 -21.66 -24.82 -9.98
C ASN A 636 -22.85 -23.86 -9.76
N LYS A 637 -23.85 -23.85 -10.61
CA LYS A 637 -24.94 -22.87 -10.67
C LYS A 637 -25.59 -22.55 -9.33
N GLU A 638 -25.86 -23.56 -8.52
CA GLU A 638 -26.54 -23.40 -7.23
C GLU A 638 -25.63 -22.80 -6.14
N GLU A 639 -24.32 -22.96 -6.29
CA GLU A 639 -23.33 -22.51 -5.30
C GLU A 639 -22.49 -21.31 -5.81
N LEU A 640 -22.69 -20.90 -7.08
CA LEU A 640 -21.92 -19.84 -7.68
C LEU A 640 -22.29 -18.46 -7.11
N ALA A 641 -21.34 -17.80 -6.47
CA ALA A 641 -21.48 -16.46 -5.92
C ALA A 641 -21.11 -15.37 -6.92
N ALA A 642 -19.99 -15.55 -7.63
CA ALA A 642 -19.48 -14.56 -8.56
C ALA A 642 -18.50 -15.14 -9.58
N LEU A 643 -18.25 -14.35 -10.63
CA LEU A 643 -17.06 -14.42 -11.47
C LEU A 643 -16.15 -13.23 -11.12
N MET A 644 -14.84 -13.45 -10.97
CA MET A 644 -13.82 -12.37 -10.93
C MET A 644 -13.10 -12.35 -12.29
N ILE A 645 -13.18 -11.25 -13.01
CA ILE A 645 -12.59 -11.08 -14.34
C ILE A 645 -11.89 -9.73 -14.47
N THR A 646 -10.86 -9.66 -15.30
CA THR A 646 -10.14 -8.42 -15.66
C THR A 646 -10.41 -8.08 -17.12
N CYS A 647 -10.73 -6.82 -17.43
CA CYS A 647 -10.97 -6.37 -18.81
C CYS A 647 -10.30 -4.98 -19.04
N PRO A 648 -9.41 -4.82 -20.05
CA PRO A 648 -8.81 -5.91 -20.82
C PRO A 648 -8.10 -6.91 -19.90
N SER A 649 -7.93 -8.14 -20.37
CA SER A 649 -7.31 -9.19 -19.56
C SER A 649 -5.82 -8.90 -19.29
N THR A 650 -5.21 -9.61 -18.36
CA THR A 650 -3.75 -9.56 -18.13
C THR A 650 -2.92 -10.08 -19.31
N HIS A 651 -3.56 -10.67 -20.32
CA HIS A 651 -2.93 -10.98 -21.59
C HIS A 651 -2.76 -9.75 -22.51
N GLY A 652 -3.23 -8.57 -22.08
CA GLY A 652 -3.16 -7.31 -22.85
C GLY A 652 -4.20 -7.21 -23.96
N ILE A 653 -5.28 -7.97 -23.89
CA ILE A 653 -6.34 -8.03 -24.92
C ILE A 653 -7.73 -7.84 -24.32
N PHE A 654 -8.63 -7.22 -25.09
CA PHE A 654 -10.05 -7.13 -24.74
C PHE A 654 -10.76 -8.45 -25.06
N GLU A 655 -11.50 -8.98 -24.08
CA GLU A 655 -12.42 -10.10 -24.28
C GLU A 655 -13.54 -9.70 -25.23
N THR A 656 -13.65 -10.38 -26.37
CA THR A 656 -14.68 -10.08 -27.38
C THR A 656 -16.09 -10.42 -26.91
N GLU A 657 -16.21 -11.47 -26.09
CA GLU A 657 -17.48 -12.00 -25.58
C GLU A 657 -17.80 -11.58 -24.15
N ILE A 658 -17.16 -10.49 -23.66
CA ILE A 658 -17.27 -10.07 -22.25
C ILE A 658 -18.72 -9.83 -21.79
N LYS A 659 -19.61 -9.30 -22.66
CA LYS A 659 -21.03 -9.11 -22.32
C LYS A 659 -21.77 -10.43 -22.21
N ASP A 660 -21.46 -11.40 -23.06
CA ASP A 660 -22.04 -12.73 -23.01
C ASP A 660 -21.58 -13.47 -21.75
N ILE A 661 -20.30 -13.32 -21.38
CA ILE A 661 -19.76 -13.81 -20.11
C ILE A 661 -20.57 -13.25 -18.93
N CYS A 662 -20.76 -11.93 -18.86
CA CYS A 662 -21.56 -11.31 -17.81
C CYS A 662 -22.98 -11.85 -17.77
N HIS A 663 -23.63 -12.00 -18.96
CA HIS A 663 -24.98 -12.51 -19.06
C HIS A 663 -25.10 -13.96 -18.55
N ILE A 664 -24.16 -14.84 -18.91
CA ILE A 664 -24.13 -16.23 -18.45
C ILE A 664 -24.04 -16.29 -16.91
N ILE A 665 -23.18 -15.49 -16.33
CA ILE A 665 -23.00 -15.45 -14.86
C ILE A 665 -24.28 -14.94 -14.16
N HIS A 666 -24.88 -13.86 -14.67
CA HIS A 666 -26.15 -13.35 -14.14
C HIS A 666 -27.30 -14.36 -14.29
N ALA A 667 -27.36 -15.10 -15.39
CA ALA A 667 -28.36 -16.17 -15.59
C ALA A 667 -28.22 -17.31 -14.56
N CYS A 668 -27.04 -17.51 -13.99
CA CYS A 668 -26.80 -18.42 -12.87
C CYS A 668 -27.18 -17.81 -11.50
N GLY A 669 -27.63 -16.54 -11.44
CA GLY A 669 -27.92 -15.84 -10.18
C GLY A 669 -26.69 -15.31 -9.44
N ALA A 670 -25.54 -15.30 -10.08
CA ALA A 670 -24.26 -14.86 -9.54
C ALA A 670 -23.92 -13.41 -9.94
N GLN A 671 -22.97 -12.79 -9.25
CA GLN A 671 -22.52 -11.44 -9.52
C GLN A 671 -21.26 -11.43 -10.41
N VAL A 672 -21.02 -10.33 -11.10
CA VAL A 672 -19.78 -10.12 -11.86
C VAL A 672 -18.90 -9.09 -11.15
N TYR A 673 -17.75 -9.55 -10.70
CA TYR A 673 -16.69 -8.70 -10.15
C TYR A 673 -15.65 -8.42 -11.25
N MET A 674 -15.44 -7.16 -11.59
CA MET A 674 -14.40 -6.75 -12.52
C MET A 674 -13.19 -6.16 -11.79
N ASP A 675 -12.02 -6.71 -12.03
CA ASP A 675 -10.75 -6.14 -11.56
C ASP A 675 -10.45 -4.86 -12.36
N GLY A 676 -10.40 -3.72 -11.67
CA GLY A 676 -10.17 -2.40 -12.26
C GLY A 676 -8.70 -2.01 -12.38
N ALA A 677 -7.77 -2.94 -12.24
CA ALA A 677 -6.34 -2.67 -12.41
C ALA A 677 -6.01 -2.12 -13.80
N ASN A 678 -6.75 -2.54 -14.82
CA ASN A 678 -6.53 -2.19 -16.23
C ASN A 678 -7.44 -1.04 -16.74
N MET A 679 -7.93 -0.17 -15.85
CA MET A 679 -8.73 1.00 -16.22
C MET A 679 -8.01 1.96 -17.18
N ASN A 680 -6.69 1.90 -17.28
CA ASN A 680 -5.90 2.73 -18.20
C ASN A 680 -6.25 2.48 -19.68
N ALA A 681 -6.90 1.36 -20.00
CA ALA A 681 -7.43 1.07 -21.32
C ALA A 681 -8.94 1.32 -21.46
N GLN A 682 -9.63 1.79 -20.40
CA GLN A 682 -11.09 1.88 -20.40
C GLN A 682 -11.62 3.32 -20.31
N VAL A 683 -11.00 4.18 -19.52
CA VAL A 683 -11.56 5.49 -19.15
C VAL A 683 -11.96 6.30 -20.38
N GLY A 684 -13.23 6.67 -20.46
CA GLY A 684 -13.81 7.45 -21.56
C GLY A 684 -14.13 6.65 -22.84
N LEU A 685 -13.69 5.40 -22.95
CA LEU A 685 -13.92 4.54 -24.12
C LEU A 685 -14.89 3.39 -23.82
N THR A 686 -14.82 2.87 -22.61
CA THR A 686 -15.75 1.88 -22.05
C THR A 686 -15.78 2.05 -20.53
N ASN A 687 -16.59 1.29 -19.82
CA ASN A 687 -16.53 1.21 -18.35
C ASN A 687 -17.13 -0.09 -17.80
N PRO A 688 -16.78 -0.47 -16.58
CA PRO A 688 -17.25 -1.72 -15.98
C PRO A 688 -18.77 -1.86 -15.88
N GLY A 689 -19.47 -0.78 -15.48
CA GLY A 689 -20.93 -0.78 -15.38
C GLY A 689 -21.63 -1.00 -16.72
N PHE A 690 -21.16 -0.36 -17.79
CA PHE A 690 -21.70 -0.54 -19.16
C PHE A 690 -21.39 -1.93 -19.74
N ILE A 691 -20.24 -2.51 -19.39
CA ILE A 691 -19.87 -3.88 -19.76
C ILE A 691 -20.83 -4.89 -19.13
N GLY A 692 -21.28 -4.66 -17.90
CA GLY A 692 -22.21 -5.53 -17.17
C GLY A 692 -21.65 -6.06 -15.85
N ALA A 693 -20.59 -5.47 -15.33
CA ALA A 693 -20.10 -5.78 -13.99
C ALA A 693 -21.03 -5.22 -12.91
N ASP A 694 -21.06 -5.90 -11.76
CA ASP A 694 -21.81 -5.46 -10.56
C ASP A 694 -20.90 -4.76 -9.56
N VAL A 695 -19.62 -5.13 -9.53
CA VAL A 695 -18.61 -4.61 -8.62
C VAL A 695 -17.29 -4.41 -9.37
N CYS A 696 -16.61 -3.31 -9.07
CA CYS A 696 -15.25 -3.06 -9.56
C CYS A 696 -14.43 -2.35 -8.49
N HIS A 697 -13.23 -2.85 -8.18
CA HIS A 697 -12.26 -2.03 -7.45
C HIS A 697 -11.40 -1.24 -8.43
N LEU A 698 -10.93 -0.09 -7.99
CA LEU A 698 -9.97 0.73 -8.71
C LEU A 698 -8.62 0.73 -8.01
N ASN A 699 -7.56 1.00 -8.75
CA ASN A 699 -6.24 1.29 -8.22
C ASN A 699 -5.90 2.75 -8.55
N LEU A 700 -6.10 3.67 -7.60
CA LEU A 700 -5.81 5.09 -7.85
C LEU A 700 -4.32 5.35 -8.10
N HIS A 701 -3.46 4.46 -7.60
CA HIS A 701 -2.01 4.47 -7.83
C HIS A 701 -1.57 3.89 -9.18
N LYS A 702 -2.52 3.65 -10.09
CA LYS A 702 -2.29 3.24 -11.48
C LYS A 702 -2.88 4.30 -12.42
N THR A 703 -4.07 4.07 -12.93
CA THR A 703 -4.75 4.93 -13.92
C THR A 703 -4.95 6.38 -13.45
N PHE A 704 -5.17 6.60 -12.16
CA PHE A 704 -5.54 7.91 -11.62
C PHE A 704 -4.38 8.66 -10.93
N ALA A 705 -3.16 8.38 -11.36
CA ALA A 705 -1.94 9.14 -11.10
C ALA A 705 -1.47 9.25 -9.63
N SER A 706 -2.06 8.59 -8.65
CA SER A 706 -1.44 8.50 -7.32
C SER A 706 -0.10 7.77 -7.44
N PRO A 707 0.99 8.24 -6.79
CA PRO A 707 2.31 7.67 -6.98
C PRO A 707 2.45 6.28 -6.34
N HIS A 708 3.32 5.45 -6.91
CA HIS A 708 3.58 4.10 -6.39
C HIS A 708 4.43 4.07 -5.11
N GLY A 709 5.23 5.09 -4.83
CA GLY A 709 5.97 5.28 -3.57
C GLY A 709 6.86 4.11 -3.15
N GLY A 710 7.40 3.37 -4.10
CA GLY A 710 8.21 2.17 -3.81
C GLY A 710 7.38 0.95 -3.32
N GLY A 711 6.07 0.97 -3.53
CA GLY A 711 5.14 -0.07 -3.09
C GLY A 711 4.04 0.42 -2.15
N GLY A 712 3.65 1.64 -2.29
CA GLY A 712 2.63 2.40 -1.56
C GLY A 712 3.10 3.81 -1.21
N PRO A 713 2.14 4.76 -1.05
CA PRO A 713 0.78 4.54 -0.54
C PRO A 713 -0.20 4.02 -1.59
N GLY A 714 -1.17 3.22 -1.14
CA GLY A 714 -2.23 2.67 -1.96
C GLY A 714 -3.61 3.23 -1.61
N VAL A 715 -4.49 3.30 -2.61
CA VAL A 715 -5.94 3.50 -2.47
C VAL A 715 -6.64 2.62 -3.49
N GLY A 716 -7.64 1.87 -3.04
CA GLY A 716 -8.39 0.94 -3.88
C GLY A 716 -9.91 1.10 -3.73
N PRO A 717 -10.51 2.20 -4.24
CA PRO A 717 -11.95 2.40 -4.14
C PRO A 717 -12.73 1.22 -4.68
N ILE A 718 -13.85 0.92 -4.02
CA ILE A 718 -14.81 -0.06 -4.51
C ILE A 718 -16.01 0.66 -5.09
N CYS A 719 -16.37 0.31 -6.31
CA CYS A 719 -17.51 0.87 -7.05
C CYS A 719 -18.53 -0.25 -7.30
N VAL A 720 -19.81 0.03 -7.08
CA VAL A 720 -20.84 -1.00 -7.10
C VAL A 720 -22.12 -0.55 -7.79
N ALA A 721 -22.85 -1.52 -8.36
CA ALA A 721 -24.19 -1.36 -8.89
C ALA A 721 -25.19 -0.99 -7.79
N GLU A 722 -26.34 -0.41 -8.17
CA GLU A 722 -27.34 0.14 -7.24
C GLU A 722 -27.79 -0.83 -6.16
N HIS A 723 -28.03 -2.10 -6.50
CA HIS A 723 -28.50 -3.11 -5.54
C HIS A 723 -27.44 -3.47 -4.46
N LEU A 724 -26.19 -3.14 -4.68
CA LEU A 724 -25.08 -3.41 -3.78
C LEU A 724 -24.69 -2.21 -2.90
N VAL A 725 -25.21 -1.01 -3.20
CA VAL A 725 -24.92 0.22 -2.43
C VAL A 725 -25.17 0.07 -0.92
N PRO A 726 -26.25 -0.58 -0.46
CA PRO A 726 -26.52 -0.75 0.98
C PRO A 726 -25.45 -1.56 1.74
N PHE A 727 -24.59 -2.29 1.03
CA PHE A 727 -23.57 -3.19 1.60
C PHE A 727 -22.15 -2.61 1.57
N LEU A 728 -22.00 -1.37 1.09
CA LEU A 728 -20.71 -0.67 1.13
C LEU A 728 -20.19 -0.51 2.57
N PRO A 729 -18.86 -0.42 2.76
CA PRO A 729 -18.27 -0.31 4.09
C PRO A 729 -18.79 0.88 4.89
N GLY A 730 -19.21 0.61 6.13
CA GLY A 730 -19.40 1.61 7.16
C GLY A 730 -18.16 1.80 8.02
N HIS A 731 -18.30 2.48 9.16
CA HIS A 731 -17.25 2.64 10.15
C HIS A 731 -17.82 2.56 11.56
N GLY A 732 -17.25 1.71 12.42
CA GLY A 732 -17.77 1.38 13.74
C GLY A 732 -17.89 2.58 14.68
N ILE A 733 -17.00 3.55 14.58
CA ILE A 733 -17.05 4.78 15.39
C ILE A 733 -18.31 5.64 15.08
N PHE A 734 -18.83 5.54 13.86
CA PHE A 734 -20.07 6.22 13.46
C PHE A 734 -21.32 5.33 13.58
N GLY A 735 -21.22 4.23 14.32
CA GLY A 735 -22.36 3.35 14.65
C GLY A 735 -22.70 2.29 13.60
N ASN A 736 -21.92 2.16 12.53
CA ASN A 736 -22.10 1.12 11.51
C ASN A 736 -20.74 0.52 11.10
N ALA A 737 -20.38 -0.65 11.65
CA ALA A 737 -19.15 -1.35 11.35
C ALA A 737 -19.25 -2.32 10.16
N GLN A 738 -20.35 -2.28 9.40
CA GLN A 738 -20.57 -3.21 8.28
C GLN A 738 -19.43 -3.17 7.29
N ASN A 739 -18.84 -4.33 7.02
CA ASN A 739 -17.76 -4.53 6.05
C ASN A 739 -16.58 -3.54 6.16
N GLN A 740 -16.32 -3.00 7.36
CA GLN A 740 -15.19 -2.08 7.58
C GLN A 740 -13.86 -2.78 7.28
N VAL A 741 -12.99 -2.13 6.50
CA VAL A 741 -11.74 -2.72 5.98
C VAL A 741 -10.48 -1.89 6.27
N SER A 742 -10.62 -0.72 6.87
CA SER A 742 -9.48 0.11 7.29
C SER A 742 -9.72 0.76 8.65
N SER A 743 -8.63 1.19 9.30
CA SER A 743 -8.70 1.90 10.58
C SER A 743 -9.46 3.20 10.48
N ALA A 744 -9.25 3.95 9.39
CA ALA A 744 -9.86 5.26 9.16
C ALA A 744 -11.12 5.16 8.28
N PRO A 745 -12.07 6.10 8.41
CA PRO A 745 -13.31 6.10 7.63
C PRO A 745 -13.11 6.14 6.11
N PHE A 746 -12.06 6.81 5.65
CA PHE A 746 -11.74 7.00 4.23
C PHE A 746 -10.35 6.47 3.86
N GLY A 747 -9.83 5.52 4.62
CA GLY A 747 -8.55 4.86 4.34
C GLY A 747 -7.38 5.83 4.20
N SER A 748 -6.81 5.93 3.01
CA SER A 748 -5.69 6.84 2.70
C SER A 748 -6.19 8.21 2.22
N ALA A 749 -7.03 8.89 3.00
CA ALA A 749 -7.67 10.15 2.64
C ALA A 749 -6.70 11.25 2.20
N GLY A 750 -5.51 11.30 2.82
CA GLY A 750 -4.49 12.33 2.56
C GLY A 750 -3.95 12.36 1.14
N ILE A 751 -4.06 11.27 0.38
CA ILE A 751 -3.60 11.21 -1.02
C ILE A 751 -4.73 11.33 -2.04
N LEU A 752 -5.97 11.41 -1.62
CA LEU A 752 -7.13 11.62 -2.52
C LEU A 752 -7.04 12.92 -3.33
N PRO A 753 -6.46 14.02 -2.80
CA PRO A 753 -6.26 15.24 -3.59
C PRO A 753 -5.48 15.03 -4.90
N ILE A 754 -4.60 14.04 -4.98
CA ILE A 754 -3.82 13.73 -6.20
C ILE A 754 -4.77 13.27 -7.31
N THR A 755 -5.54 12.22 -7.07
CA THR A 755 -6.51 11.69 -8.06
C THR A 755 -7.59 12.72 -8.38
N TYR A 756 -8.05 13.46 -7.38
CA TYR A 756 -9.01 14.54 -7.57
C TYR A 756 -8.44 15.60 -8.52
N GLY A 757 -7.21 16.04 -8.27
CA GLY A 757 -6.50 17.00 -9.15
C GLY A 757 -6.30 16.47 -10.56
N TYR A 758 -5.89 15.22 -10.71
CA TYR A 758 -5.76 14.56 -12.01
C TYR A 758 -7.07 14.60 -12.81
N ILE A 759 -8.18 14.13 -12.22
CA ILE A 759 -9.49 14.12 -12.89
C ILE A 759 -9.95 15.54 -13.22
N ARG A 760 -9.83 16.47 -12.26
CA ARG A 760 -10.30 17.85 -12.41
C ARG A 760 -9.52 18.67 -13.43
N MET A 761 -8.22 18.39 -13.58
CA MET A 761 -7.36 19.12 -14.56
C MET A 761 -7.35 18.44 -15.93
N MET A 762 -7.57 17.12 -16.01
CA MET A 762 -7.67 16.41 -17.28
C MET A 762 -9.04 16.61 -17.96
N GLY A 763 -10.12 16.57 -17.18
CA GLY A 763 -11.50 16.62 -17.71
C GLY A 763 -11.83 15.43 -18.61
N THR A 764 -13.02 15.46 -19.21
CA THR A 764 -13.51 14.38 -20.08
C THR A 764 -12.59 14.11 -21.27
N GLU A 765 -12.23 15.17 -22.00
CA GLU A 765 -11.40 15.06 -23.20
C GLU A 765 -10.00 14.58 -22.89
N GLY A 766 -9.38 15.13 -21.83
CA GLY A 766 -8.03 14.76 -21.42
C GLY A 766 -7.94 13.30 -20.97
N LEU A 767 -8.87 12.85 -20.13
CA LEU A 767 -8.91 11.45 -19.68
C LEU A 767 -9.14 10.46 -20.83
N THR A 768 -10.06 10.77 -21.74
CA THR A 768 -10.32 9.95 -22.93
C THR A 768 -9.10 9.89 -23.85
N MET A 769 -8.44 11.03 -24.07
CA MET A 769 -7.22 11.10 -24.87
C MET A 769 -6.09 10.31 -24.21
N ALA A 770 -5.91 10.41 -22.90
CA ALA A 770 -4.92 9.61 -22.17
C ALA A 770 -5.08 8.10 -22.42
N THR A 771 -6.32 7.61 -22.37
CA THR A 771 -6.61 6.19 -22.68
C THR A 771 -6.29 5.83 -24.12
N LYS A 772 -6.67 6.69 -25.07
CA LYS A 772 -6.35 6.48 -26.49
C LYS A 772 -4.85 6.43 -26.75
N ILE A 773 -4.08 7.32 -26.13
CA ILE A 773 -2.62 7.37 -26.26
C ILE A 773 -1.96 6.19 -25.56
N ALA A 774 -2.45 5.73 -24.41
CA ALA A 774 -1.95 4.51 -23.77
C ALA A 774 -2.05 3.30 -24.70
N ILE A 775 -3.18 3.15 -25.40
CA ILE A 775 -3.39 2.10 -26.43
C ILE A 775 -2.46 2.33 -27.64
N LEU A 776 -2.31 3.57 -28.08
CA LEU A 776 -1.40 3.92 -29.19
C LEU A 776 0.04 3.51 -28.86
N ASN A 777 0.54 3.90 -27.67
CA ASN A 777 1.91 3.64 -27.24
C ASN A 777 2.21 2.13 -27.17
N ALA A 778 1.30 1.34 -26.60
CA ALA A 778 1.45 -0.12 -26.57
C ALA A 778 1.50 -0.75 -27.96
N ASN A 779 0.60 -0.33 -28.87
CA ASN A 779 0.57 -0.82 -30.24
C ASN A 779 1.78 -0.36 -31.06
N TYR A 780 2.30 0.84 -30.77
CA TYR A 780 3.54 1.32 -31.39
C TYR A 780 4.74 0.46 -31.03
N LEU A 781 4.95 0.17 -29.73
CA LEU A 781 6.00 -0.73 -29.30
C LEU A 781 5.80 -2.16 -29.85
N ALA A 782 4.57 -2.64 -29.87
CA ALA A 782 4.25 -3.95 -30.48
C ALA A 782 4.62 -3.98 -31.97
N ALA A 783 4.32 -2.93 -32.72
CA ALA A 783 4.67 -2.83 -34.15
C ALA A 783 6.19 -2.75 -34.39
N CYS A 784 6.94 -2.18 -33.45
CA CYS A 784 8.40 -2.08 -33.54
C CYS A 784 9.10 -3.40 -33.19
N LEU A 785 8.56 -4.18 -32.25
CA LEU A 785 9.25 -5.36 -31.69
C LEU A 785 8.71 -6.72 -32.18
N LYS A 786 7.56 -6.76 -32.85
CA LYS A 786 6.91 -8.02 -33.30
C LYS A 786 7.76 -8.91 -34.20
N ASP A 787 8.60 -8.31 -35.05
CA ASP A 787 9.40 -9.02 -36.05
C ASP A 787 10.73 -9.57 -35.49
N THR A 788 11.11 -9.14 -34.27
CA THR A 788 12.26 -9.62 -33.54
C THR A 788 11.83 -10.64 -32.46
N TYR A 789 11.29 -10.17 -31.37
CA TYR A 789 10.87 -11.03 -30.26
C TYR A 789 9.53 -11.76 -30.53
N GLY A 790 8.57 -11.06 -31.15
CA GLY A 790 7.19 -11.55 -31.29
C GLY A 790 6.29 -11.10 -30.13
N ILE A 791 4.98 -11.06 -30.38
CA ILE A 791 3.95 -10.71 -29.39
C ILE A 791 3.10 -11.96 -29.15
N VAL A 792 2.94 -12.39 -27.88
CA VAL A 792 2.29 -13.65 -27.53
C VAL A 792 0.80 -13.61 -27.81
N TYR A 793 0.11 -12.58 -27.36
CA TYR A 793 -1.33 -12.42 -27.56
C TYR A 793 -1.66 -11.12 -28.26
N ARG A 794 -2.67 -11.18 -29.15
CA ARG A 794 -3.24 -10.04 -29.86
C ARG A 794 -4.74 -10.24 -29.93
N GLY A 795 -5.50 -9.15 -29.90
CA GLY A 795 -6.94 -9.19 -30.13
C GLY A 795 -7.32 -9.65 -31.53
N ALA A 796 -8.59 -9.85 -31.77
CA ALA A 796 -9.14 -10.39 -33.02
C ALA A 796 -8.67 -9.68 -34.31
N ASN A 797 -8.35 -8.36 -34.20
CA ASN A 797 -7.87 -7.55 -35.32
C ASN A 797 -6.33 -7.40 -35.33
N GLY A 798 -5.61 -8.11 -34.47
CA GLY A 798 -4.15 -8.11 -34.41
C GLY A 798 -3.53 -6.98 -33.56
N PHE A 799 -4.33 -6.25 -32.80
CA PHE A 799 -3.90 -5.17 -31.91
C PHE A 799 -3.92 -5.60 -30.42
N VAL A 800 -3.19 -4.86 -29.58
CA VAL A 800 -3.15 -5.01 -28.13
C VAL A 800 -3.91 -3.88 -27.46
N GLY A 801 -4.24 -4.05 -26.18
CA GLY A 801 -4.77 -2.97 -25.33
C GLY A 801 -3.69 -1.94 -24.99
N HIS A 802 -3.58 -1.60 -23.73
CA HIS A 802 -2.59 -0.64 -23.21
C HIS A 802 -1.26 -1.29 -22.81
N GLU A 803 -1.14 -2.60 -22.92
CA GLU A 803 0.03 -3.42 -22.57
C GLU A 803 0.17 -4.61 -23.51
N MET A 804 1.35 -5.24 -23.55
CA MET A 804 1.63 -6.39 -24.40
C MET A 804 2.56 -7.38 -23.72
N ILE A 805 2.54 -8.63 -24.18
CA ILE A 805 3.43 -9.70 -23.75
C ILE A 805 4.43 -10.01 -24.85
N LEU A 806 5.71 -9.77 -24.58
CA LEU A 806 6.82 -10.03 -25.51
C LEU A 806 7.32 -11.47 -25.33
N GLU A 807 7.46 -12.19 -26.44
CA GLU A 807 7.90 -13.59 -26.45
C GLU A 807 9.43 -13.71 -26.23
N CYS A 808 9.86 -14.48 -25.22
CA CYS A 808 11.27 -14.74 -24.97
C CYS A 808 11.61 -16.24 -24.92
N ARG A 809 10.63 -17.13 -24.93
CA ARG A 809 10.86 -18.59 -24.83
C ARG A 809 11.66 -19.15 -25.99
N LYS A 810 11.37 -18.69 -27.22
CA LYS A 810 12.12 -19.09 -28.43
C LYS A 810 13.58 -18.65 -28.35
N VAL A 811 13.83 -17.45 -27.86
CA VAL A 811 15.19 -16.95 -27.63
C VAL A 811 15.92 -17.86 -26.66
N HIS A 812 15.29 -18.25 -25.56
CA HIS A 812 15.87 -19.16 -24.58
C HIS A 812 16.17 -20.56 -25.17
N GLU A 813 15.24 -21.11 -25.92
CA GLU A 813 15.42 -22.42 -26.59
C GLU A 813 16.60 -22.43 -27.56
N GLU A 814 16.80 -21.33 -28.31
CA GLU A 814 17.83 -21.25 -29.35
C GLU A 814 19.22 -20.85 -28.80
N THR A 815 19.27 -20.04 -27.74
CA THR A 815 20.54 -19.41 -27.29
C THR A 815 20.90 -19.68 -25.84
N GLY A 816 19.96 -20.14 -25.02
CA GLY A 816 20.09 -20.23 -23.58
C GLY A 816 19.87 -18.89 -22.83
N ILE A 817 19.67 -17.79 -23.56
CA ILE A 817 19.39 -16.46 -22.95
C ILE A 817 17.93 -16.39 -22.50
N SER A 818 17.69 -16.19 -21.23
CA SER A 818 16.35 -16.10 -20.65
C SER A 818 15.80 -14.67 -20.61
N GLU A 819 14.49 -14.54 -20.38
CA GLU A 819 13.83 -13.25 -20.10
C GLU A 819 14.49 -12.52 -18.90
N ASN A 820 15.01 -13.27 -17.93
CA ASN A 820 15.73 -12.69 -16.80
C ASN A 820 17.07 -12.08 -17.22
N ASP A 821 17.81 -12.71 -18.16
CA ASP A 821 19.05 -12.16 -18.68
C ASP A 821 18.80 -10.86 -19.46
N ILE A 822 17.73 -10.83 -20.26
CA ILE A 822 17.28 -9.61 -20.96
C ILE A 822 16.94 -8.52 -19.94
N ALA A 823 16.19 -8.85 -18.90
CA ALA A 823 15.81 -7.91 -17.84
C ALA A 823 17.04 -7.34 -17.10
N LYS A 824 18.04 -8.19 -16.79
CA LYS A 824 19.29 -7.75 -16.17
C LYS A 824 20.11 -6.86 -17.11
N ARG A 825 20.12 -7.17 -18.40
CA ARG A 825 20.81 -6.34 -19.39
C ARG A 825 20.16 -4.96 -19.55
N LEU A 826 18.82 -4.85 -19.49
CA LEU A 826 18.10 -3.58 -19.50
C LEU A 826 18.58 -2.62 -18.38
N MET A 827 18.98 -3.15 -17.23
CA MET A 827 19.54 -2.34 -16.14
C MET A 827 20.84 -1.64 -16.53
N ASP A 828 21.70 -2.29 -17.32
CA ASP A 828 22.94 -1.67 -17.86
C ASP A 828 22.64 -0.50 -18.80
N TYR A 829 21.48 -0.54 -19.46
CA TYR A 829 20.96 0.56 -20.30
C TYR A 829 20.23 1.65 -19.49
N GLY A 830 20.11 1.50 -18.17
CA GLY A 830 19.46 2.49 -17.32
C GLY A 830 17.94 2.32 -17.20
N TYR A 831 17.39 1.18 -17.57
CA TYR A 831 15.98 0.87 -17.45
C TYR A 831 15.68 -0.09 -16.30
N HIS A 832 14.62 0.20 -15.58
CA HIS A 832 13.93 -0.80 -14.78
C HIS A 832 13.24 -1.76 -15.76
N ALA A 833 13.51 -3.06 -15.66
CA ALA A 833 12.95 -4.00 -16.63
C ALA A 833 11.41 -4.12 -16.51
N PRO A 834 10.72 -4.53 -17.59
CA PRO A 834 9.31 -4.90 -17.57
C PRO A 834 9.01 -6.06 -16.60
N THR A 835 7.74 -6.40 -16.43
CA THR A 835 7.32 -7.53 -15.59
C THR A 835 7.76 -8.85 -16.23
N LEU A 836 8.44 -9.70 -15.43
CA LEU A 836 8.99 -10.98 -15.89
C LEU A 836 8.02 -12.12 -15.64
N SER A 837 7.93 -13.04 -16.62
CA SER A 837 7.23 -14.34 -16.49
C SER A 837 5.83 -14.26 -15.90
N PHE A 838 5.11 -13.19 -16.21
CA PHE A 838 3.73 -12.97 -15.78
C PHE A 838 2.92 -12.30 -16.91
N PRO A 839 1.69 -12.73 -17.18
CA PRO A 839 1.03 -13.96 -16.68
C PRO A 839 1.56 -15.23 -17.33
N VAL A 840 2.41 -15.10 -18.35
CA VAL A 840 2.99 -16.21 -19.12
C VAL A 840 4.44 -16.40 -18.76
N HIS A 841 4.83 -17.61 -18.40
CA HIS A 841 6.22 -17.93 -18.05
C HIS A 841 7.15 -17.73 -19.25
N GLY A 842 8.36 -17.22 -19.01
CA GLY A 842 9.38 -17.01 -20.05
C GLY A 842 9.11 -15.83 -20.99
N THR A 843 8.39 -14.81 -20.51
CA THR A 843 8.01 -13.62 -21.28
C THR A 843 8.30 -12.34 -20.53
N LEU A 844 8.22 -11.20 -21.23
CA LEU A 844 8.24 -9.85 -20.65
C LEU A 844 6.92 -9.16 -20.94
N MET A 845 6.28 -8.60 -19.92
CA MET A 845 5.06 -7.84 -20.05
C MET A 845 5.35 -6.34 -19.97
N ILE A 846 5.01 -5.62 -21.02
CA ILE A 846 5.37 -4.21 -21.23
C ILE A 846 4.10 -3.34 -21.24
N GLU A 847 4.07 -2.32 -20.41
CA GLU A 847 3.04 -1.28 -20.37
C GLU A 847 3.69 0.10 -20.45
N PRO A 848 3.75 0.75 -21.64
CA PRO A 848 4.10 2.15 -21.76
C PRO A 848 2.86 2.99 -21.46
N THR A 849 2.95 3.93 -20.53
CA THR A 849 1.82 4.80 -20.22
C THR A 849 1.69 5.95 -21.22
N GLU A 850 0.57 6.64 -21.20
CA GLU A 850 0.32 7.84 -22.02
C GLU A 850 1.24 9.02 -21.68
N SER A 851 1.91 8.98 -20.54
CA SER A 851 2.81 10.08 -20.11
C SER A 851 4.18 10.06 -20.80
N GLU A 852 4.54 8.97 -21.46
CA GLU A 852 5.82 8.82 -22.14
C GLU A 852 5.86 9.54 -23.49
N SER A 853 6.99 10.17 -23.80
CA SER A 853 7.22 10.81 -25.09
C SER A 853 7.62 9.80 -26.18
N LEU A 854 7.41 10.16 -27.46
CA LEU A 854 7.89 9.33 -28.58
C LEU A 854 9.41 9.11 -28.50
N ALA A 855 10.17 10.12 -28.11
CA ALA A 855 11.63 10.01 -27.97
C ALA A 855 12.03 8.93 -26.93
N GLU A 856 11.30 8.85 -25.80
CA GLU A 856 11.56 7.81 -24.79
C GLU A 856 11.13 6.42 -25.28
N LEU A 857 10.00 6.34 -25.98
CA LEU A 857 9.55 5.08 -26.58
C LEU A 857 10.54 4.59 -27.64
N ASP A 858 11.04 5.48 -28.50
CA ASP A 858 12.04 5.15 -29.51
C ASP A 858 13.36 4.71 -28.86
N ASN A 859 13.82 5.41 -27.81
CA ASN A 859 15.01 5.00 -27.07
C ASN A 859 14.83 3.60 -26.45
N PHE A 860 13.67 3.29 -25.89
CA PHE A 860 13.39 1.94 -25.38
C PHE A 860 13.39 0.90 -26.51
N VAL A 861 12.83 1.21 -27.67
CA VAL A 861 12.87 0.32 -28.85
C VAL A 861 14.32 0.08 -29.27
N ASP A 862 15.13 1.14 -29.39
CA ASP A 862 16.55 1.03 -29.75
C ASP A 862 17.33 0.15 -28.76
N VAL A 863 17.06 0.30 -27.46
CA VAL A 863 17.64 -0.56 -26.43
C VAL A 863 17.24 -2.02 -26.64
N MET A 864 15.96 -2.29 -26.86
CA MET A 864 15.48 -3.67 -27.07
C MET A 864 16.05 -4.28 -28.36
N LEU A 865 16.16 -3.50 -29.44
CA LEU A 865 16.77 -3.96 -30.69
C LEU A 865 18.28 -4.18 -30.55
N ASN A 866 18.98 -3.40 -29.75
CA ASN A 866 20.38 -3.61 -29.44
C ASN A 866 20.60 -4.89 -28.62
N ILE A 867 19.77 -5.13 -27.60
CA ILE A 867 19.78 -6.39 -26.84
C ILE A 867 19.47 -7.59 -27.79
N TRP A 868 18.55 -7.41 -28.72
CA TRP A 868 18.28 -8.44 -29.73
C TRP A 868 19.53 -8.74 -30.59
N GLN A 869 20.29 -7.70 -30.97
CA GLN A 869 21.57 -7.87 -31.67
C GLN A 869 22.59 -8.65 -30.81
N GLU A 870 22.72 -8.33 -29.54
CA GLU A 870 23.56 -9.08 -28.59
C GLU A 870 23.14 -10.56 -28.49
N ILE A 871 21.84 -10.84 -28.51
CA ILE A 871 21.30 -12.22 -28.57
C ILE A 871 21.71 -12.92 -29.87
N GLN A 872 21.66 -12.25 -31.03
CA GLN A 872 22.07 -12.82 -32.31
C GLN A 872 23.58 -13.10 -32.36
N GLU A 873 24.43 -12.28 -31.71
CA GLU A 873 25.86 -12.57 -31.58
C GLU A 873 26.10 -13.89 -30.84
N VAL A 874 25.34 -14.19 -29.78
CA VAL A 874 25.39 -15.49 -29.08
C VAL A 874 24.90 -16.62 -29.97
N LYS A 875 23.78 -16.42 -30.67
CA LYS A 875 23.19 -17.41 -31.57
C LYS A 875 24.14 -17.80 -32.71
N ASN A 876 24.86 -16.84 -33.25
CA ASN A 876 25.80 -17.01 -34.35
C ASN A 876 27.18 -17.49 -33.92
N GLY A 877 27.44 -17.57 -32.60
CA GLY A 877 28.75 -17.96 -32.06
C GLY A 877 29.81 -16.82 -32.15
N GLU A 878 29.38 -15.57 -32.35
CA GLU A 878 30.23 -14.38 -32.33
C GLU A 878 30.56 -13.96 -30.91
N ALA A 879 29.62 -14.21 -29.97
CA ALA A 879 29.82 -14.06 -28.52
C ALA A 879 29.88 -15.44 -27.86
N ASP A 880 30.66 -15.55 -26.78
CA ASP A 880 30.75 -16.78 -26.00
C ASP A 880 29.40 -17.11 -25.34
N LYS A 881 29.01 -18.37 -25.39
CA LYS A 881 27.72 -18.84 -24.88
C LYS A 881 27.56 -18.69 -23.37
N ASP A 882 28.66 -18.92 -22.64
CA ASP A 882 28.65 -18.97 -21.16
C ASP A 882 29.29 -17.72 -20.52
N ASP A 883 29.95 -16.87 -21.34
CA ASP A 883 30.55 -15.61 -20.88
C ASP A 883 30.28 -14.47 -21.90
N ASN A 884 29.15 -13.82 -21.78
CA ASN A 884 28.71 -12.71 -22.64
C ASN A 884 28.00 -11.61 -21.82
N VAL A 885 27.74 -10.48 -22.48
CA VAL A 885 27.16 -9.29 -21.83
C VAL A 885 25.76 -9.53 -21.23
N LEU A 886 25.00 -10.52 -21.73
CA LEU A 886 23.65 -10.82 -21.28
C LEU A 886 23.67 -11.69 -20.01
N ILE A 887 24.47 -12.76 -20.03
CA ILE A 887 24.61 -13.68 -18.89
C ILE A 887 25.26 -12.98 -17.67
N ASN A 888 26.20 -12.06 -17.92
CA ASN A 888 26.93 -11.35 -16.88
C ASN A 888 26.20 -10.10 -16.37
N ALA A 889 25.20 -9.59 -17.10
CA ALA A 889 24.43 -8.43 -16.68
C ALA A 889 23.70 -8.66 -15.33
N PRO A 890 23.49 -7.60 -14.53
CA PRO A 890 23.99 -6.24 -14.74
C PRO A 890 25.46 -6.09 -14.33
N HIS A 891 26.17 -5.15 -14.99
CA HIS A 891 27.58 -4.88 -14.74
C HIS A 891 27.74 -3.75 -13.70
N PRO A 892 28.14 -4.04 -12.47
CA PRO A 892 28.27 -2.99 -11.44
C PRO A 892 29.48 -2.09 -11.65
N GLU A 893 29.38 -0.86 -11.14
CA GLU A 893 30.46 0.14 -11.23
C GLU A 893 31.82 -0.43 -10.81
N TYR A 894 31.87 -1.14 -9.67
CA TYR A 894 33.15 -1.66 -9.13
C TYR A 894 33.80 -2.72 -10.02
N GLU A 895 33.05 -3.45 -10.85
CA GLU A 895 33.57 -4.40 -11.83
C GLU A 895 34.13 -3.66 -13.04
N ILE A 896 33.37 -2.69 -13.58
CA ILE A 896 33.76 -1.90 -14.75
C ILE A 896 35.07 -1.12 -14.51
N VAL A 897 35.24 -0.52 -13.32
CA VAL A 897 36.43 0.27 -12.99
C VAL A 897 37.61 -0.55 -12.45
N SER A 898 37.42 -1.86 -12.24
CA SER A 898 38.47 -2.75 -11.76
C SER A 898 39.62 -2.84 -12.75
N ASP A 899 40.88 -2.99 -12.26
CA ASP A 899 42.04 -3.29 -13.10
C ASP A 899 41.97 -4.67 -13.76
N ARG A 900 41.16 -5.58 -13.19
CA ARG A 900 40.94 -6.92 -13.75
C ARG A 900 39.65 -6.92 -14.58
N TRP A 901 39.78 -7.36 -15.82
CA TRP A 901 38.64 -7.60 -16.71
C TRP A 901 38.88 -8.93 -17.42
N GLU A 902 38.15 -9.94 -17.05
CA GLU A 902 38.36 -11.32 -17.48
C GLU A 902 37.34 -11.77 -18.55
N HIS A 903 36.42 -10.88 -18.97
CA HIS A 903 35.43 -11.20 -19.97
C HIS A 903 35.94 -11.05 -21.41
N PRO A 904 35.43 -11.87 -22.36
CA PRO A 904 35.87 -11.80 -23.77
C PRO A 904 35.31 -10.59 -24.54
N TYR A 905 34.56 -9.72 -23.91
CA TYR A 905 34.00 -8.46 -24.46
C TYR A 905 34.59 -7.26 -23.74
N THR A 906 34.44 -6.07 -24.35
CA THR A 906 35.04 -4.83 -23.80
C THR A 906 34.24 -4.25 -22.66
N ARG A 907 34.89 -3.51 -21.75
CA ARG A 907 34.23 -2.69 -20.73
C ARG A 907 33.27 -1.67 -21.34
N GLU A 908 33.64 -1.11 -22.50
CA GLU A 908 32.79 -0.16 -23.21
C GLU A 908 31.47 -0.80 -23.65
N LYS A 909 31.51 -2.01 -24.22
CA LYS A 909 30.30 -2.77 -24.57
C LYS A 909 29.43 -3.08 -23.34
N ALA A 910 30.04 -3.37 -22.22
CA ALA A 910 29.34 -3.60 -20.96
C ALA A 910 28.66 -2.33 -20.42
N ALA A 911 29.41 -1.22 -20.33
CA ALA A 911 29.01 0.02 -19.67
C ALA A 911 28.24 1.00 -20.57
N TYR A 912 28.62 1.09 -21.86
CA TYR A 912 28.11 2.06 -22.83
C TYR A 912 27.69 1.39 -24.14
N PRO A 913 26.68 0.52 -24.07
CA PRO A 913 26.27 -0.29 -25.22
C PRO A 913 25.74 0.54 -26.40
N ILE A 914 25.15 1.71 -26.14
CA ILE A 914 24.69 2.68 -27.14
C ILE A 914 24.99 4.13 -26.67
N GLU A 915 24.93 5.09 -27.58
CA GLU A 915 25.34 6.47 -27.30
C GLU A 915 24.42 7.18 -26.27
N SER A 916 23.11 6.94 -26.30
CA SER A 916 22.17 7.51 -25.31
C SER A 916 22.49 7.12 -23.87
N VAL A 917 23.03 5.93 -23.66
CA VAL A 917 23.48 5.48 -22.34
C VAL A 917 24.75 6.23 -21.90
N ARG A 918 25.61 6.61 -22.84
CA ARG A 918 26.84 7.36 -22.51
C ARG A 918 26.53 8.75 -21.95
N GLU A 919 25.50 9.39 -22.47
CA GLU A 919 25.06 10.73 -22.03
C GLU A 919 24.42 10.70 -20.64
N ASN A 920 23.70 9.63 -20.29
CA ASN A 920 22.91 9.53 -19.06
C ASN A 920 23.08 8.19 -18.33
N LYS A 921 24.34 7.79 -18.08
CA LYS A 921 24.65 6.51 -17.46
C LYS A 921 24.15 6.40 -16.04
N PHE A 922 23.31 5.41 -15.79
CA PHE A 922 23.02 4.90 -14.44
C PHE A 922 24.05 3.84 -14.05
N TRP A 923 24.78 4.07 -12.98
CA TRP A 923 25.80 3.15 -12.47
C TRP A 923 25.21 2.14 -11.49
N ILE A 924 25.20 0.87 -11.89
CA ILE A 924 24.67 -0.23 -11.09
C ILE A 924 25.57 -0.45 -9.85
N ASN A 925 24.96 -0.58 -8.69
CA ASN A 925 25.66 -0.70 -7.41
C ASN A 925 26.09 -2.13 -7.07
N VAL A 926 25.33 -3.13 -7.52
CA VAL A 926 25.55 -4.56 -7.22
C VAL A 926 25.35 -5.39 -8.46
N ALA A 927 26.13 -6.47 -8.60
CA ALA A 927 25.91 -7.46 -9.63
C ALA A 927 24.65 -8.29 -9.36
N ARG A 928 24.38 -9.28 -10.19
CA ARG A 928 23.26 -10.22 -10.04
C ARG A 928 23.23 -10.81 -8.63
N VAL A 929 22.11 -10.64 -7.96
CA VAL A 929 21.94 -11.02 -6.54
C VAL A 929 21.68 -12.52 -6.39
N ASP A 930 22.33 -13.16 -5.43
CA ASP A 930 22.06 -14.54 -5.04
C ASP A 930 20.79 -14.63 -4.19
N ASN A 931 19.67 -14.92 -4.86
CA ASN A 931 18.38 -15.06 -4.21
C ASN A 931 18.30 -16.30 -3.31
N THR A 932 18.99 -17.38 -3.67
CA THR A 932 18.98 -18.64 -2.93
C THR A 932 19.67 -18.50 -1.57
N LEU A 933 20.82 -17.84 -1.53
CA LEU A 933 21.54 -17.56 -0.28
C LEU A 933 20.66 -16.73 0.68
N GLY A 934 20.06 -15.64 0.18
CA GLY A 934 19.23 -14.76 1.00
C GLY A 934 17.98 -15.43 1.58
N ASP A 935 17.39 -16.43 0.89
CA ASP A 935 16.26 -17.20 1.40
C ASP A 935 16.68 -18.31 2.37
N ARG A 936 17.84 -18.92 2.18
CA ARG A 936 18.39 -19.95 3.09
C ARG A 936 18.81 -19.36 4.44
N LYS A 937 19.42 -18.17 4.42
CA LYS A 937 19.88 -17.46 5.61
C LYS A 937 19.18 -16.09 5.66
N LEU A 938 17.97 -16.07 6.20
CA LEU A 938 17.22 -14.82 6.39
C LEU A 938 17.90 -13.96 7.47
N LEU A 939 18.36 -12.80 7.08
CA LEU A 939 18.92 -11.76 7.95
C LEU A 939 18.10 -10.48 7.79
N PRO A 940 17.05 -10.28 8.59
CA PRO A 940 16.03 -9.24 8.34
C PRO A 940 16.31 -7.92 9.06
N THR A 941 17.47 -7.76 9.65
CA THR A 941 17.87 -6.55 10.38
C THR A 941 19.26 -6.08 9.98
N ARG A 942 19.60 -4.86 10.37
CA ARG A 942 20.96 -4.30 10.20
C ARG A 942 22.04 -5.06 10.95
N TYR A 943 21.69 -5.81 11.96
CA TYR A 943 22.64 -6.61 12.78
C TYR A 943 23.05 -7.93 12.11
N GLY A 944 22.48 -8.26 10.97
CA GLY A 944 22.77 -9.51 10.26
C GLY A 944 24.17 -9.55 9.67
N THR A 945 24.87 -10.67 9.85
CA THR A 945 26.18 -10.95 9.25
C THR A 945 26.18 -12.28 8.51
N PHE A 946 26.91 -12.35 7.39
CA PHE A 946 27.27 -13.59 6.72
C PHE A 946 28.70 -13.95 7.17
N GLU A 947 28.81 -14.65 8.29
CA GLU A 947 30.06 -15.33 8.68
C GLU A 947 30.16 -16.71 8.02
#